data_db7ed6e6a1aaee35878420b991108d7a
#
_entry.id   db7ed6e6a1aaee35878420b991108d7a
#
_cell.length_a   1.000
_cell.length_b   1.000
_cell.length_c   1.000
_cell.angle_alpha   90.00
_cell.angle_beta   90.00
_cell.angle_gamma   90.00
#
_symmetry.space_group_name_H-M   'P 1'
#
loop_
_entity.id
_entity.type
_entity.pdbx_description
1 polymer ?
#
loop_
_entity_poly.entity_id
_entity_poly.type
_entity_poly.pdbx_seq_one_letter_code
_entity_poly.pdbx_strand_id
1 'polypeptide(L)'
;MKKISIFTLLLTLVAGGLSAQTNTPRNLENTGNANNGWADPTNWRLAGTTTTTGVSIPTSIDNVNIVKDMDIKNTTAAVATSVIVKEGRLLKIEQGSSLDCPTIVLGYGNKPGNIELSGTINGKIQAERGELKLKKDQNAVVNGNIVCGDNGKLTAEETSSIIGNISFNSSGDSQIKGTVSGNVTCDSTKVTLDESSSVGGDVVFTASEGHIKGSIAGNVFCQNGSNVKLEGGGQDTVGGNIIIETGASLELKSKDAVVDGTIIVGAGGELKISGETAVTGDIVLMAGSRVDLKNLKEGEFGGTLLIEGGMSIDPRNLPDFLNPNKPDKFDSTKVVCAKSIVHGWNFIGLPLSSDIEPLAHETAPAMWALRFNYDNNEWSEDYLHYIVGGQQDTLARGNGMFVYLNEDSYQIRLGYGTGVTDSVQMTYPYTEAHFAADGRWFALSNPYMKNIGISTFLAENTDKVQGSCVYLYKATTFDAFFSGASESIIVGDGFFVNMADGQTDITFNYPSSAESKSAEREFVRVSVSTEGYKVPVMFAQNDDASAGYDIYDANKMFGDGSVAEPYLVCNGINLCKEEVSSTNYMATMNIKSSESRSVEIVADNVPEGYSLTLLDGALEVEMSEGDVYTTDITEGENADRFKLLINKNNVSIADVAQTESVRVVNNNRSIAIYGGKNVRTEVYNALGQKVYETSDRVFDLNNVASGAYVLRVQDGKTVNSAKIVVE
;
A
#
# COMPACT_ATOMS: atom_id res chain seq x y z
N MET A 1 -35.24 -26.31 20.91
CA MET A 1 -35.74 -27.46 21.65
C MET A 1 -36.11 -28.55 20.67
N LYS A 2 -35.27 -29.58 20.57
CA LYS A 2 -35.64 -30.90 20.02
C LYS A 2 -34.76 -31.91 20.74
N LYS A 3 -35.41 -32.79 21.48
CA LYS A 3 -34.85 -33.87 22.27
C LYS A 3 -34.28 -34.95 21.36
N ILE A 4 -33.07 -35.42 21.66
CA ILE A 4 -32.50 -36.65 21.06
C ILE A 4 -32.58 -37.72 22.15
N SER A 5 -33.33 -38.77 21.81
CA SER A 5 -33.53 -39.96 22.63
C SER A 5 -32.28 -40.82 22.71
N ILE A 6 -31.97 -41.23 23.92
CA ILE A 6 -30.96 -42.23 24.26
C ILE A 6 -31.57 -43.61 23.98
N PHE A 7 -30.94 -44.37 23.09
CA PHE A 7 -31.19 -45.80 22.93
C PHE A 7 -30.23 -46.58 23.78
N THR A 8 -30.74 -47.14 24.85
CA THR A 8 -30.00 -48.11 25.69
C THR A 8 -30.12 -49.51 25.06
N LEU A 9 -29.00 -50.03 24.58
CA LEU A 9 -28.95 -51.43 24.15
C LEU A 9 -28.27 -52.28 25.25
N LEU A 10 -29.07 -53.11 25.87
CA LEU A 10 -28.66 -54.09 26.86
C LEU A 10 -28.05 -55.28 26.11
N LEU A 11 -26.75 -55.60 26.25
CA LEU A 11 -26.15 -56.80 25.71
C LEU A 11 -25.70 -57.69 26.88
N THR A 12 -26.25 -58.89 26.92
CA THR A 12 -26.02 -59.95 27.88
C THR A 12 -24.58 -60.46 27.89
N LEU A 13 -24.04 -60.59 29.08
CA LEU A 13 -22.75 -61.18 29.37
C LEU A 13 -22.73 -62.69 28.99
N VAL A 14 -21.76 -63.05 28.11
CA VAL A 14 -21.25 -64.41 28.07
C VAL A 14 -19.85 -64.37 28.65
N ALA A 15 -19.70 -65.00 29.84
CA ALA A 15 -18.43 -65.13 30.52
C ALA A 15 -17.54 -66.18 29.80
N GLY A 16 -16.66 -65.66 28.96
CA GLY A 16 -15.47 -66.37 28.48
C GLY A 16 -14.26 -65.50 28.82
N GLY A 17 -13.36 -66.04 29.65
CA GLY A 17 -12.21 -65.31 30.17
C GLY A 17 -11.28 -64.81 29.08
N LEU A 18 -11.50 -63.58 28.66
CA LEU A 18 -10.52 -62.73 28.00
C LEU A 18 -10.03 -61.73 29.05
N SER A 19 -8.78 -61.84 29.43
CA SER A 19 -8.11 -60.79 30.22
C SER A 19 -8.32 -59.46 29.46
N ALA A 20 -9.12 -58.54 30.05
CA ALA A 20 -9.24 -57.20 29.53
C ALA A 20 -7.85 -56.56 29.53
N GLN A 21 -7.21 -56.55 28.38
CA GLN A 21 -6.03 -55.73 28.16
C GLN A 21 -6.47 -54.28 28.37
N THR A 22 -6.05 -53.67 29.47
CA THR A 22 -6.35 -52.28 29.79
C THR A 22 -5.81 -51.44 28.65
N ASN A 23 -6.71 -50.77 27.88
CA ASN A 23 -6.40 -49.86 26.79
C ASN A 23 -5.78 -48.52 27.30
N THR A 24 -4.76 -48.64 28.15
CA THR A 24 -4.00 -47.47 28.63
C THR A 24 -2.81 -47.21 27.71
N PRO A 25 -2.68 -45.97 27.15
CA PRO A 25 -1.53 -45.62 26.34
C PRO A 25 -0.22 -45.82 27.07
N ARG A 26 0.72 -46.46 26.40
CA ARG A 26 2.07 -46.69 26.95
C ARG A 26 3.07 -45.73 26.33
N ASN A 27 4.08 -45.34 27.11
CA ASN A 27 5.27 -44.66 26.60
C ASN A 27 6.38 -45.69 26.43
N LEU A 28 6.74 -45.97 25.19
CA LEU A 28 7.71 -47.00 24.84
C LEU A 28 9.03 -46.41 24.34
N GLU A 29 10.13 -47.08 24.61
CA GLU A 29 11.47 -46.79 24.07
C GLU A 29 12.06 -48.03 23.43
N ASN A 30 12.81 -47.87 22.32
CA ASN A 30 13.52 -48.98 21.73
C ASN A 30 14.85 -49.26 22.46
N THR A 31 15.24 -50.54 22.56
CA THR A 31 16.39 -51.00 23.31
C THR A 31 17.69 -51.02 22.51
N GLY A 32 17.62 -51.10 21.18
CA GLY A 32 18.75 -51.21 20.27
C GLY A 32 19.41 -52.61 20.30
N ASN A 33 18.61 -53.65 20.37
CA ASN A 33 19.10 -55.03 20.22
C ASN A 33 19.61 -55.31 18.80
N ALA A 34 20.31 -56.43 18.60
CA ALA A 34 21.09 -56.74 17.41
C ALA A 34 20.33 -56.74 16.09
N ASN A 35 18.99 -56.92 16.07
CA ASN A 35 18.19 -56.90 14.85
C ASN A 35 17.45 -55.60 14.58
N ASN A 36 17.40 -54.66 15.55
CA ASN A 36 16.79 -53.32 15.47
C ASN A 36 15.39 -53.27 14.83
N GLY A 37 14.69 -54.41 14.69
CA GLY A 37 13.40 -54.47 13.98
C GLY A 37 12.22 -54.03 14.86
N TRP A 38 11.27 -53.24 14.29
CA TRP A 38 10.06 -52.78 14.98
C TRP A 38 9.16 -53.92 15.45
N ALA A 39 9.04 -54.96 14.67
CA ALA A 39 8.17 -56.10 14.95
C ALA A 39 8.71 -57.07 15.99
N ASP A 40 9.91 -56.85 16.52
CA ASP A 40 10.51 -57.71 17.55
C ASP A 40 10.19 -57.15 18.96
N PRO A 41 9.42 -57.88 19.80
CA PRO A 41 9.03 -57.43 21.11
C PRO A 41 10.26 -57.18 22.05
N THR A 42 11.39 -57.82 21.82
CA THR A 42 12.60 -57.65 22.63
C THR A 42 13.28 -56.30 22.42
N ASN A 43 12.89 -55.59 21.36
CA ASN A 43 13.35 -54.23 21.05
C ASN A 43 12.60 -53.15 21.83
N TRP A 44 11.63 -53.47 22.66
CA TRP A 44 10.79 -52.50 23.35
C TRP A 44 10.86 -52.59 24.86
N ARG A 45 10.80 -51.47 25.55
CA ARG A 45 10.69 -51.31 27.00
C ARG A 45 9.79 -50.12 27.34
N LEU A 46 9.29 -50.07 28.56
CA LEU A 46 8.64 -48.86 29.07
C LEU A 46 9.68 -47.76 29.23
N ALA A 47 9.31 -46.53 28.81
CA ALA A 47 10.22 -45.38 28.85
C ALA A 47 10.72 -45.11 30.28
N GLY A 48 12.04 -44.90 30.41
CA GLY A 48 12.70 -44.69 31.69
C GLY A 48 12.94 -45.95 32.51
N THR A 49 12.68 -47.15 31.96
CA THR A 49 12.95 -48.43 32.63
C THR A 49 14.02 -49.25 31.89
N THR A 50 14.55 -50.28 32.54
CA THR A 50 15.45 -51.25 31.91
C THR A 50 14.75 -52.59 31.57
N THR A 51 13.46 -52.72 31.93
CA THR A 51 12.70 -53.97 31.80
C THR A 51 12.10 -54.10 30.40
N THR A 52 12.43 -55.21 29.76
CA THR A 52 11.88 -55.60 28.44
C THR A 52 10.85 -56.74 28.56
N THR A 53 10.81 -57.43 29.68
CA THR A 53 9.95 -58.61 29.92
C THR A 53 8.48 -58.19 29.99
N GLY A 54 7.62 -58.78 29.16
CA GLY A 54 6.21 -58.55 29.13
C GLY A 54 5.77 -57.29 28.32
N VAL A 55 6.71 -56.62 27.65
CA VAL A 55 6.42 -55.52 26.75
C VAL A 55 6.14 -56.05 25.32
N SER A 56 4.99 -55.75 24.78
CA SER A 56 4.65 -56.07 23.38
C SER A 56 5.11 -54.98 22.43
N ILE A 57 5.10 -55.25 21.13
CA ILE A 57 5.30 -54.24 20.09
C ILE A 57 4.33 -53.09 20.25
N PRO A 58 4.68 -51.87 19.78
CA PRO A 58 3.77 -50.71 19.81
C PRO A 58 2.46 -50.94 19.10
N THR A 59 1.40 -50.33 19.61
CA THR A 59 0.03 -50.36 19.07
C THR A 59 -0.42 -48.92 18.75
N SER A 60 -1.57 -48.77 18.10
CA SER A 60 -2.11 -47.45 17.70
C SER A 60 -2.42 -46.49 18.85
N ILE A 61 -2.36 -46.93 20.11
CA ILE A 61 -2.56 -46.09 21.30
C ILE A 61 -1.27 -45.71 22.00
N ASP A 62 -0.12 -46.26 21.59
CA ASP A 62 1.16 -46.12 22.30
C ASP A 62 1.97 -44.92 21.75
N ASN A 63 2.67 -44.20 22.65
CA ASN A 63 3.66 -43.20 22.30
C ASN A 63 5.05 -43.85 22.26
N VAL A 64 5.79 -43.57 21.19
CA VAL A 64 7.06 -44.24 20.91
C VAL A 64 8.23 -43.26 20.88
N ASN A 65 9.28 -43.53 21.62
CA ASN A 65 10.55 -42.81 21.55
C ASN A 65 11.62 -43.69 20.91
N ILE A 66 12.19 -43.25 19.80
CA ILE A 66 13.32 -43.90 19.15
C ILE A 66 14.60 -43.34 19.78
N VAL A 67 15.16 -44.07 20.73
CA VAL A 67 16.38 -43.70 21.51
C VAL A 67 17.61 -44.45 21.04
N LYS A 68 17.47 -45.42 20.14
CA LYS A 68 18.48 -46.14 19.36
C LYS A 68 18.01 -46.26 17.94
N ASP A 69 18.89 -46.50 16.99
CA ASP A 69 18.50 -46.69 15.59
C ASP A 69 17.50 -47.83 15.46
N MET A 70 16.50 -47.68 14.59
CA MET A 70 15.36 -48.59 14.45
C MET A 70 15.00 -48.81 12.99
N ASP A 71 14.72 -50.05 12.63
CA ASP A 71 14.27 -50.44 11.29
C ASP A 71 12.81 -50.93 11.30
N ILE A 72 11.98 -50.40 10.40
CA ILE A 72 10.69 -50.99 10.02
C ILE A 72 10.91 -51.68 8.68
N LYS A 73 10.98 -53.02 8.71
CA LYS A 73 11.40 -53.85 7.57
C LYS A 73 10.56 -55.12 7.43
N ASN A 74 10.82 -55.90 6.40
CA ASN A 74 10.15 -57.17 6.14
C ASN A 74 8.63 -57.01 5.95
N THR A 75 8.18 -55.97 5.22
CA THR A 75 6.76 -55.64 4.98
C THR A 75 5.96 -55.39 6.28
N THR A 76 6.61 -54.92 7.34
CA THR A 76 5.95 -54.57 8.60
C THR A 76 5.04 -53.37 8.45
N ALA A 77 3.79 -53.48 8.91
CA ALA A 77 2.86 -52.36 9.12
C ALA A 77 2.97 -51.93 10.60
N ALA A 78 3.83 -50.95 10.87
CA ALA A 78 4.04 -50.40 12.21
C ALA A 78 2.94 -49.37 12.53
N VAL A 79 2.53 -49.31 13.79
CA VAL A 79 1.49 -48.36 14.27
C VAL A 79 1.91 -47.70 15.57
N ALA A 80 1.54 -46.45 15.78
CA ALA A 80 1.71 -45.69 17.02
C ALA A 80 0.76 -44.48 17.07
N THR A 81 0.48 -43.94 18.26
CA THR A 81 -0.20 -42.63 18.40
C THR A 81 0.76 -41.51 18.09
N SER A 82 2.00 -41.59 18.57
CA SER A 82 3.06 -40.66 18.27
C SER A 82 4.42 -41.34 18.21
N VAL A 83 5.32 -40.83 17.39
CA VAL A 83 6.71 -41.26 17.29
C VAL A 83 7.64 -40.06 17.45
N ILE A 84 8.59 -40.14 18.35
CA ILE A 84 9.66 -39.15 18.52
C ILE A 84 10.98 -39.82 18.20
N VAL A 85 11.65 -39.37 17.13
CA VAL A 85 13.01 -39.77 16.81
C VAL A 85 13.97 -38.87 17.58
N LYS A 86 14.59 -39.42 18.61
CA LYS A 86 15.45 -38.68 19.53
C LYS A 86 16.79 -38.27 18.88
N GLU A 87 17.52 -37.45 19.59
CA GLU A 87 18.82 -36.88 19.19
C GLU A 87 19.82 -37.92 18.68
N GLY A 88 20.35 -37.69 17.48
CA GLY A 88 21.37 -38.55 16.86
C GLY A 88 20.87 -39.92 16.43
N ARG A 89 19.56 -40.14 16.35
CA ARG A 89 18.96 -41.43 16.00
C ARG A 89 18.38 -41.43 14.59
N LEU A 90 18.35 -42.64 14.02
CA LEU A 90 17.81 -42.93 12.71
C LEU A 90 16.65 -43.92 12.85
N LEU A 91 15.48 -43.51 12.27
CA LEU A 91 14.38 -44.41 11.96
C LEU A 91 14.40 -44.71 10.46
N LYS A 92 14.58 -45.98 10.09
CA LYS A 92 14.59 -46.43 8.71
C LYS A 92 13.32 -47.21 8.43
N ILE A 93 12.63 -46.86 7.34
CA ILE A 93 11.41 -47.55 6.88
C ILE A 93 11.72 -48.10 5.50
N GLU A 94 11.80 -49.41 5.40
CA GLU A 94 12.19 -50.12 4.18
C GLU A 94 11.01 -50.24 3.20
N GLN A 95 11.32 -50.52 1.95
CA GLN A 95 10.36 -50.75 0.89
C GLN A 95 9.33 -51.81 1.27
N GLY A 96 8.05 -51.56 0.98
CA GLY A 96 6.94 -52.45 1.33
C GLY A 96 6.50 -52.39 2.79
N SER A 97 7.20 -51.66 3.65
CA SER A 97 6.82 -51.44 5.06
C SER A 97 6.11 -50.09 5.22
N SER A 98 5.31 -49.95 6.28
CA SER A 98 4.60 -48.70 6.59
C SER A 98 4.65 -48.36 8.07
N LEU A 99 4.46 -47.06 8.35
CA LEU A 99 4.24 -46.50 9.68
C LEU A 99 2.95 -45.67 9.67
N ASP A 100 1.95 -46.18 10.39
CA ASP A 100 0.69 -45.45 10.66
C ASP A 100 0.82 -44.72 12.00
N CYS A 101 0.98 -43.37 11.91
CA CYS A 101 1.24 -42.57 13.10
C CYS A 101 0.77 -41.13 12.87
N PRO A 102 -0.28 -40.66 13.57
CA PRO A 102 -0.81 -39.33 13.40
C PRO A 102 0.21 -38.19 13.50
N THR A 103 1.22 -38.35 14.37
CA THR A 103 2.26 -37.35 14.58
C THR A 103 3.63 -37.96 14.77
N ILE A 104 4.58 -37.56 13.95
CA ILE A 104 5.98 -37.94 14.01
C ILE A 104 6.83 -36.69 14.20
N VAL A 105 7.71 -36.68 15.20
CA VAL A 105 8.62 -35.57 15.52
C VAL A 105 10.06 -36.00 15.34
N LEU A 106 10.84 -35.23 14.57
CA LEU A 106 12.26 -35.42 14.36
C LEU A 106 13.06 -34.39 15.14
N GLY A 107 14.02 -34.88 15.99
CA GLY A 107 14.93 -34.01 16.71
C GLY A 107 14.26 -33.31 17.88
N TYR A 108 14.16 -34.02 19.02
CA TYR A 108 13.75 -33.45 20.29
C TYR A 108 14.99 -33.07 21.11
N GLY A 109 15.19 -31.78 21.38
CA GLY A 109 16.39 -31.27 22.06
C GLY A 109 17.36 -30.57 21.10
N ASN A 110 18.67 -30.64 21.33
CA ASN A 110 19.69 -29.90 20.60
C ASN A 110 20.37 -30.64 19.43
N LYS A 111 20.02 -31.91 19.20
CA LYS A 111 20.60 -32.75 18.15
C LYS A 111 19.54 -33.26 17.17
N PRO A 112 19.91 -33.51 15.90
CA PRO A 112 18.99 -33.98 14.87
C PRO A 112 18.53 -35.41 15.14
N GLY A 113 17.25 -35.71 14.87
CA GLY A 113 16.72 -37.05 14.68
C GLY A 113 16.36 -37.23 13.21
N ASN A 114 16.66 -38.36 12.59
CA ASN A 114 16.53 -38.56 11.17
C ASN A 114 15.58 -39.68 10.79
N ILE A 115 14.92 -39.55 9.62
CA ILE A 115 14.19 -40.65 8.98
C ILE A 115 14.76 -40.88 7.59
N GLU A 116 15.04 -42.15 7.27
CA GLU A 116 15.23 -42.63 5.90
C GLU A 116 14.00 -43.44 5.46
N LEU A 117 13.28 -42.96 4.48
CA LEU A 117 12.03 -43.54 4.01
C LEU A 117 12.20 -44.17 2.62
N SER A 118 11.87 -45.45 2.54
CA SER A 118 11.75 -46.22 1.30
C SER A 118 10.38 -46.88 1.18
N GLY A 119 9.58 -46.81 2.24
CA GLY A 119 8.21 -47.35 2.34
C GLY A 119 7.16 -46.21 2.42
N THR A 120 6.17 -46.39 3.30
CA THR A 120 5.06 -45.45 3.46
C THR A 120 4.96 -44.92 4.89
N ILE A 121 4.73 -43.61 5.04
CA ILE A 121 4.31 -42.99 6.29
C ILE A 121 2.89 -42.44 6.09
N ASN A 122 1.98 -42.79 7.02
CA ASN A 122 0.64 -42.21 7.10
C ASN A 122 0.55 -41.33 8.35
N GLY A 123 0.66 -40.00 8.17
CA GLY A 123 0.58 -39.03 9.25
C GLY A 123 1.44 -37.80 9.05
N LYS A 124 1.29 -36.83 9.96
CA LYS A 124 2.03 -35.56 9.94
C LYS A 124 3.44 -35.75 10.44
N ILE A 125 4.41 -35.15 9.75
CA ILE A 125 5.83 -35.15 10.17
C ILE A 125 6.24 -33.72 10.55
N GLN A 126 6.84 -33.58 11.73
CA GLN A 126 7.44 -32.35 12.25
C GLN A 126 8.95 -32.54 12.37
N ALA A 127 9.70 -32.03 11.40
CA ALA A 127 11.16 -32.07 11.42
C ALA A 127 11.68 -30.75 12.01
N GLU A 128 11.67 -30.63 13.32
CA GLU A 128 12.21 -29.46 14.03
C GLU A 128 13.71 -29.34 13.84
N ARG A 129 14.44 -30.46 14.02
CA ARG A 129 15.89 -30.56 13.81
C ARG A 129 16.23 -31.96 13.33
N GLY A 130 16.66 -32.06 12.10
CA GLY A 130 17.03 -33.32 11.50
C GLY A 130 16.54 -33.45 10.07
N GLU A 131 16.87 -34.58 9.45
CA GLU A 131 16.56 -34.81 8.05
C GLU A 131 15.48 -35.88 7.90
N LEU A 132 14.44 -35.55 7.13
CA LEU A 132 13.56 -36.52 6.50
C LEU A 132 14.08 -36.75 5.08
N LYS A 133 14.58 -37.98 4.83
CA LYS A 133 15.08 -38.37 3.51
C LYS A 133 14.22 -39.45 2.89
N LEU A 134 13.54 -39.11 1.78
CA LEU A 134 12.79 -40.01 0.91
C LEU A 134 13.76 -40.54 -0.15
N LYS A 135 13.95 -41.83 -0.20
CA LYS A 135 14.98 -42.50 -1.03
C LYS A 135 14.56 -42.63 -2.49
N LYS A 136 15.55 -42.55 -3.38
CA LYS A 136 15.41 -42.79 -4.81
C LYS A 136 15.05 -44.25 -5.11
N ASP A 137 14.35 -44.47 -6.21
CA ASP A 137 14.03 -45.79 -6.81
C ASP A 137 13.20 -46.74 -5.96
N GLN A 138 12.57 -46.25 -4.87
CA GLN A 138 11.82 -47.10 -3.95
C GLN A 138 10.38 -46.67 -3.68
N ASN A 139 9.89 -45.68 -4.45
CA ASN A 139 8.53 -45.13 -4.34
C ASN A 139 8.15 -44.78 -2.88
N ALA A 140 9.02 -44.04 -2.20
CA ALA A 140 8.75 -43.56 -0.83
C ALA A 140 7.54 -42.65 -0.80
N VAL A 141 6.59 -42.89 0.09
CA VAL A 141 5.31 -42.15 0.16
C VAL A 141 5.11 -41.58 1.56
N VAL A 142 4.72 -40.30 1.61
CA VAL A 142 4.18 -39.64 2.80
C VAL A 142 2.76 -39.25 2.58
N ASN A 143 1.81 -39.85 3.27
CA ASN A 143 0.40 -39.48 3.29
C ASN A 143 0.15 -38.57 4.48
N GLY A 144 0.44 -37.27 4.32
CA GLY A 144 0.29 -36.27 5.37
C GLY A 144 1.16 -35.04 5.15
N ASN A 145 0.95 -34.04 6.00
CA ASN A 145 1.69 -32.79 5.91
C ASN A 145 3.08 -32.92 6.53
N ILE A 146 4.05 -32.21 5.96
CA ILE A 146 5.42 -32.11 6.47
C ILE A 146 5.66 -30.66 6.91
N VAL A 147 6.18 -30.48 8.10
CA VAL A 147 6.63 -29.21 8.64
C VAL A 147 8.11 -29.32 9.00
N CYS A 148 8.96 -28.53 8.37
CA CYS A 148 10.38 -28.39 8.70
C CYS A 148 10.61 -27.06 9.40
N GLY A 149 11.13 -27.07 10.63
CA GLY A 149 11.48 -25.90 11.43
C GLY A 149 12.90 -25.97 11.97
N ASP A 150 13.41 -24.93 12.58
CA ASP A 150 14.66 -24.87 13.37
C ASP A 150 15.87 -25.66 12.80
N ASN A 151 16.13 -25.58 11.50
CA ASN A 151 17.11 -26.37 10.72
C ASN A 151 16.69 -27.82 10.42
N GLY A 152 15.40 -28.15 10.54
CA GLY A 152 14.86 -29.37 9.95
C GLY A 152 15.03 -29.37 8.43
N LYS A 153 15.30 -30.53 7.83
CA LYS A 153 15.60 -30.67 6.41
C LYS A 153 14.74 -31.74 5.75
N LEU A 154 14.28 -31.46 4.56
CA LEU A 154 13.64 -32.44 3.68
C LEU A 154 14.53 -32.67 2.44
N THR A 155 14.82 -33.94 2.18
CA THR A 155 15.41 -34.40 0.92
C THR A 155 14.46 -35.44 0.33
N ALA A 156 13.68 -35.03 -0.67
CA ALA A 156 12.78 -35.93 -1.41
C ALA A 156 13.41 -36.26 -2.76
N GLU A 157 13.89 -37.50 -2.89
CA GLU A 157 14.51 -37.93 -4.15
C GLU A 157 13.46 -38.27 -5.24
N GLU A 158 13.91 -38.53 -6.45
CA GLU A 158 13.08 -38.95 -7.58
C GLU A 158 12.18 -40.12 -7.22
N THR A 159 11.00 -40.22 -7.82
CA THR A 159 9.99 -41.25 -7.56
C THR A 159 9.31 -41.21 -6.18
N SER A 160 9.73 -40.32 -5.29
CA SER A 160 9.02 -40.08 -4.02
C SER A 160 7.72 -39.30 -4.21
N SER A 161 6.75 -39.51 -3.32
CA SER A 161 5.46 -38.83 -3.37
C SER A 161 5.03 -38.33 -1.99
N ILE A 162 4.64 -37.07 -1.91
CA ILE A 162 4.09 -36.44 -0.72
C ILE A 162 2.65 -36.05 -1.02
N ILE A 163 1.71 -36.74 -0.38
CA ILE A 163 0.27 -36.48 -0.48
C ILE A 163 -0.13 -35.59 0.71
N GLY A 164 0.04 -34.30 0.53
CA GLY A 164 -0.15 -33.28 1.58
C GLY A 164 0.62 -32.01 1.27
N ASN A 165 0.61 -31.08 2.23
CA ASN A 165 1.34 -29.81 2.15
C ASN A 165 2.71 -29.91 2.82
N ILE A 166 3.63 -29.05 2.38
CA ILE A 166 4.94 -28.88 2.98
C ILE A 166 5.07 -27.44 3.47
N SER A 167 5.55 -27.27 4.71
CA SER A 167 5.89 -25.96 5.27
C SER A 167 7.32 -25.97 5.76
N PHE A 168 8.13 -25.04 5.31
CA PHE A 168 9.49 -24.78 5.73
C PHE A 168 9.54 -23.47 6.50
N ASN A 169 9.92 -23.52 7.78
CA ASN A 169 9.97 -22.36 8.66
C ASN A 169 11.38 -22.27 9.28
N SER A 170 12.21 -21.32 8.80
CA SER A 170 13.62 -21.21 9.20
C SER A 170 14.38 -22.55 9.11
N SER A 171 14.02 -23.35 8.13
CA SER A 171 14.54 -24.71 7.97
C SER A 171 15.94 -24.73 7.33
N GLY A 172 16.62 -25.87 7.40
CA GLY A 172 17.83 -26.12 6.63
C GLY A 172 17.53 -26.23 5.12
N ASP A 173 18.58 -26.10 4.30
CA ASP A 173 18.50 -26.22 2.84
C ASP A 173 17.82 -27.52 2.44
N SER A 174 16.68 -27.42 1.79
CA SER A 174 15.84 -28.55 1.43
C SER A 174 15.73 -28.74 -0.08
N GLN A 175 15.59 -30.00 -0.53
CA GLN A 175 15.52 -30.36 -1.94
C GLN A 175 14.35 -31.31 -2.21
N ILE A 176 13.56 -31.01 -3.21
CA ILE A 176 12.44 -31.83 -3.67
C ILE A 176 12.67 -32.20 -5.12
N LYS A 177 12.75 -33.51 -5.39
CA LYS A 177 12.82 -34.09 -6.75
C LYS A 177 11.57 -34.92 -7.07
N GLY A 178 10.77 -35.28 -6.07
CA GLY A 178 9.57 -36.05 -6.22
C GLY A 178 8.31 -35.19 -6.40
N THR A 179 7.14 -35.82 -6.24
CA THR A 179 5.84 -35.16 -6.39
C THR A 179 5.29 -34.70 -5.05
N VAL A 180 4.67 -33.52 -5.04
CA VAL A 180 3.91 -32.93 -3.91
C VAL A 180 2.50 -32.62 -4.40
N SER A 181 1.48 -33.26 -3.82
CA SER A 181 0.10 -33.02 -4.26
C SER A 181 -0.50 -31.70 -3.77
N GLY A 182 -0.01 -31.18 -2.67
CA GLY A 182 -0.51 -29.94 -2.03
C GLY A 182 0.41 -28.73 -2.26
N ASN A 183 0.32 -27.77 -1.35
CA ASN A 183 1.07 -26.53 -1.38
C ASN A 183 2.48 -26.69 -0.74
N VAL A 184 3.41 -25.83 -1.17
CA VAL A 184 4.74 -25.70 -0.57
C VAL A 184 4.89 -24.25 -0.08
N THR A 185 5.07 -24.07 1.23
CA THR A 185 5.34 -22.77 1.84
C THR A 185 6.75 -22.69 2.38
N CYS A 186 7.47 -21.62 2.07
CA CYS A 186 8.86 -21.39 2.44
C CYS A 186 8.98 -20.05 3.17
N ASP A 187 9.35 -20.08 4.44
CA ASP A 187 9.60 -18.89 5.24
C ASP A 187 11.03 -18.91 5.78
N SER A 188 11.80 -17.87 5.44
CA SER A 188 13.17 -17.67 5.93
C SER A 188 14.09 -18.88 5.69
N THR A 189 14.02 -19.47 4.48
CA THR A 189 14.70 -20.73 4.15
C THR A 189 15.20 -20.75 2.72
N LYS A 190 15.99 -21.79 2.39
CA LYS A 190 16.39 -22.10 1.02
C LYS A 190 15.79 -23.43 0.58
N VAL A 191 15.03 -23.40 -0.53
CA VAL A 191 14.39 -24.60 -1.10
C VAL A 191 14.69 -24.71 -2.60
N THR A 192 15.03 -25.92 -3.02
CA THR A 192 15.20 -26.29 -4.42
C THR A 192 14.11 -27.28 -4.81
N LEU A 193 13.27 -26.89 -5.78
CA LEU A 193 12.39 -27.76 -6.54
C LEU A 193 13.15 -28.20 -7.79
N ASP A 194 13.66 -29.44 -7.81
CA ASP A 194 14.58 -29.91 -8.85
C ASP A 194 13.83 -30.31 -10.14
N GLU A 195 14.53 -30.64 -11.22
CA GLU A 195 13.99 -30.87 -12.57
C GLU A 195 12.89 -31.93 -12.63
N SER A 196 12.96 -32.97 -11.79
CA SER A 196 11.94 -34.03 -11.72
C SER A 196 10.79 -33.72 -10.75
N SER A 197 10.81 -32.56 -10.08
CA SER A 197 9.76 -32.22 -9.12
C SER A 197 8.47 -31.77 -9.78
N SER A 198 7.34 -32.08 -9.15
CA SER A 198 6.02 -31.55 -9.53
C SER A 198 5.24 -31.19 -8.28
N VAL A 199 4.77 -29.96 -8.21
CA VAL A 199 3.90 -29.43 -7.14
C VAL A 199 2.51 -29.23 -7.70
N GLY A 200 1.51 -29.90 -7.11
CA GLY A 200 0.11 -29.79 -7.56
C GLY A 200 -0.61 -28.54 -7.08
N GLY A 201 -0.15 -27.92 -5.99
CA GLY A 201 -0.71 -26.70 -5.42
C GLY A 201 0.16 -25.48 -5.64
N ASP A 202 -0.05 -24.48 -4.79
CA ASP A 202 0.70 -23.22 -4.80
C ASP A 202 2.07 -23.33 -4.14
N VAL A 203 3.02 -22.50 -4.57
CA VAL A 203 4.32 -22.35 -3.94
C VAL A 203 4.49 -20.91 -3.46
N VAL A 204 4.77 -20.74 -2.17
CA VAL A 204 4.92 -19.45 -1.51
C VAL A 204 6.34 -19.31 -0.94
N PHE A 205 7.04 -18.26 -1.33
CA PHE A 205 8.33 -17.87 -0.78
C PHE A 205 8.21 -16.57 -0.01
N THR A 206 8.49 -16.59 1.28
CA THR A 206 8.52 -15.43 2.16
C THR A 206 9.92 -15.28 2.73
N ALA A 207 10.59 -14.16 2.49
CA ALA A 207 11.98 -13.92 2.93
C ALA A 207 12.95 -15.10 2.62
N SER A 208 12.73 -15.80 1.52
CA SER A 208 13.35 -17.10 1.20
C SER A 208 14.12 -17.08 -0.12
N GLU A 209 15.07 -17.99 -0.27
CA GLU A 209 15.74 -18.28 -1.55
C GLU A 209 15.07 -19.49 -2.20
N GLY A 210 14.50 -19.28 -3.39
CA GLY A 210 13.82 -20.32 -4.16
C GLY A 210 14.53 -20.66 -5.45
N HIS A 211 14.79 -21.96 -5.71
CA HIS A 211 15.26 -22.46 -7.00
C HIS A 211 14.21 -23.40 -7.57
N ILE A 212 13.54 -22.97 -8.61
CA ILE A 212 12.48 -23.73 -9.29
C ILE A 212 13.06 -24.27 -10.59
N LYS A 213 13.14 -25.59 -10.71
CA LYS A 213 13.57 -26.30 -11.92
C LYS A 213 12.53 -27.32 -12.39
N GLY A 214 11.50 -27.57 -11.61
CA GLY A 214 10.42 -28.47 -11.90
C GLY A 214 9.10 -27.76 -12.18
N SER A 215 8.00 -28.52 -12.27
CA SER A 215 6.68 -28.00 -12.64
C SER A 215 5.82 -27.66 -11.41
N ILE A 216 5.05 -26.59 -11.50
CA ILE A 216 4.09 -26.12 -10.51
C ILE A 216 2.74 -25.93 -11.21
N ALA A 217 1.71 -26.66 -10.79
CA ALA A 217 0.38 -26.51 -11.37
C ALA A 217 -0.39 -25.29 -10.85
N GLY A 218 -0.12 -24.87 -9.60
CA GLY A 218 -0.71 -23.70 -8.96
C GLY A 218 0.06 -22.41 -9.21
N ASN A 219 -0.15 -21.43 -8.32
CA ASN A 219 0.49 -20.12 -8.35
C ASN A 219 1.86 -20.13 -7.67
N VAL A 220 2.68 -19.12 -8.01
CA VAL A 220 3.94 -18.83 -7.32
C VAL A 220 3.85 -17.43 -6.70
N PHE A 221 4.05 -17.36 -5.38
CA PHE A 221 4.08 -16.10 -4.63
C PHE A 221 5.50 -15.82 -4.14
N CYS A 222 6.05 -14.66 -4.52
CA CYS A 222 7.32 -14.16 -4.04
C CYS A 222 7.07 -12.96 -3.14
N GLN A 223 7.34 -13.10 -1.83
CA GLN A 223 6.93 -12.14 -0.80
C GLN A 223 8.10 -11.71 0.08
N ASN A 224 8.01 -10.52 0.69
CA ASN A 224 8.88 -10.03 1.78
C ASN A 224 10.38 -10.22 1.52
N GLY A 225 10.89 -9.76 0.37
CA GLY A 225 12.33 -9.82 0.07
C GLY A 225 12.84 -11.20 -0.34
N SER A 226 11.97 -12.10 -0.76
CA SER A 226 12.39 -13.39 -1.31
C SER A 226 13.13 -13.22 -2.63
N ASN A 227 14.08 -14.11 -2.91
CA ASN A 227 14.84 -14.18 -4.16
C ASN A 227 14.59 -15.53 -4.83
N VAL A 228 13.80 -15.52 -5.89
CA VAL A 228 13.34 -16.73 -6.57
C VAL A 228 13.92 -16.79 -7.99
N LYS A 229 14.32 -17.99 -8.40
CA LYS A 229 14.82 -18.24 -9.75
C LYS A 229 14.07 -19.42 -10.36
N LEU A 230 13.56 -19.24 -11.58
CA LEU A 230 13.10 -20.30 -12.45
C LEU A 230 14.23 -20.64 -13.41
N GLU A 231 14.92 -21.77 -13.21
CA GLU A 231 16.22 -22.04 -13.86
C GLU A 231 16.38 -23.50 -14.35
N GLY A 232 15.28 -24.18 -14.60
CA GLY A 232 15.30 -25.55 -15.13
C GLY A 232 15.77 -25.64 -16.58
N GLY A 233 16.12 -26.85 -17.00
CA GLY A 233 16.56 -27.16 -18.38
C GLY A 233 15.58 -28.03 -19.17
N GLY A 234 14.36 -28.21 -18.66
CA GLY A 234 13.29 -29.03 -19.26
C GLY A 234 11.97 -28.27 -19.45
N GLN A 235 10.90 -28.98 -19.70
CA GLN A 235 9.54 -28.39 -19.81
C GLN A 235 9.02 -27.96 -18.43
N ASP A 236 9.72 -27.07 -17.76
CA ASP A 236 9.29 -26.53 -16.50
C ASP A 236 8.10 -25.60 -16.75
N THR A 237 6.99 -25.86 -16.11
CA THR A 237 5.77 -25.06 -16.27
C THR A 237 5.31 -24.49 -14.94
N VAL A 238 4.93 -23.23 -14.95
CA VAL A 238 4.06 -22.64 -13.93
C VAL A 238 2.70 -22.46 -14.54
N GLY A 239 1.76 -23.34 -14.17
CA GLY A 239 0.42 -23.33 -14.74
C GLY A 239 -0.48 -22.22 -14.22
N GLY A 240 -0.21 -21.71 -13.00
CA GLY A 240 -0.91 -20.59 -12.40
C GLY A 240 -0.20 -19.25 -12.60
N ASN A 241 -0.66 -18.26 -11.83
CA ASN A 241 -0.08 -16.91 -11.84
C ASN A 241 1.22 -16.84 -11.03
N ILE A 242 2.07 -15.88 -11.37
CA ILE A 242 3.23 -15.50 -10.56
C ILE A 242 3.01 -14.10 -9.99
N ILE A 243 3.06 -13.97 -8.68
CA ILE A 243 2.89 -12.71 -7.97
C ILE A 243 4.18 -12.35 -7.25
N ILE A 244 4.76 -11.20 -7.59
CA ILE A 244 6.00 -10.68 -7.01
C ILE A 244 5.66 -9.44 -6.20
N GLU A 245 5.73 -9.55 -4.89
CA GLU A 245 5.38 -8.47 -3.95
C GLU A 245 6.59 -7.56 -3.64
N THR A 246 6.34 -6.56 -2.82
CA THR A 246 7.32 -5.56 -2.41
C THR A 246 8.62 -6.18 -1.86
N GLY A 247 9.74 -5.77 -2.42
CA GLY A 247 11.09 -6.20 -2.04
C GLY A 247 11.47 -7.60 -2.50
N ALA A 248 10.56 -8.34 -3.13
CA ALA A 248 10.85 -9.66 -3.68
C ALA A 248 11.40 -9.57 -5.12
N SER A 249 12.14 -10.59 -5.52
CA SER A 249 12.68 -10.69 -6.88
C SER A 249 12.45 -12.07 -7.49
N LEU A 250 12.15 -12.07 -8.79
CA LEU A 250 12.08 -13.27 -9.61
C LEU A 250 12.97 -13.13 -10.85
N GLU A 251 13.82 -14.12 -11.08
CA GLU A 251 14.59 -14.22 -12.33
C GLU A 251 14.17 -15.47 -13.11
N LEU A 252 13.68 -15.27 -14.34
CA LEU A 252 13.37 -16.33 -15.31
C LEU A 252 14.60 -16.60 -16.16
N LYS A 253 15.29 -17.73 -15.91
CA LYS A 253 16.54 -18.14 -16.55
C LYS A 253 16.41 -19.35 -17.46
N SER A 254 15.33 -20.07 -17.34
CA SER A 254 15.12 -21.32 -18.06
C SER A 254 15.00 -21.07 -19.56
N LYS A 255 15.52 -22.00 -20.35
CA LYS A 255 15.48 -21.89 -21.81
C LYS A 255 14.13 -22.36 -22.38
N ASP A 256 13.53 -23.37 -21.77
CA ASP A 256 12.34 -24.05 -22.31
C ASP A 256 11.17 -24.00 -21.29
N ALA A 257 11.27 -23.13 -20.27
CA ALA A 257 10.18 -22.97 -19.30
C ALA A 257 9.00 -22.20 -19.88
N VAL A 258 7.81 -22.53 -19.38
CA VAL A 258 6.55 -21.88 -19.74
C VAL A 258 5.85 -21.35 -18.49
N VAL A 259 5.44 -20.12 -18.54
CA VAL A 259 4.50 -19.52 -17.55
C VAL A 259 3.15 -19.34 -18.25
N ASP A 260 2.17 -20.19 -17.91
CA ASP A 260 0.85 -20.14 -18.54
C ASP A 260 -0.06 -19.03 -17.98
N GLY A 261 0.14 -18.65 -16.71
CA GLY A 261 -0.63 -17.61 -16.07
C GLY A 261 -0.05 -16.21 -16.24
N THR A 262 -0.68 -15.26 -15.58
CA THR A 262 -0.25 -13.85 -15.55
C THR A 262 0.91 -13.67 -14.57
N ILE A 263 1.91 -12.87 -14.95
CA ILE A 263 2.96 -12.41 -14.05
C ILE A 263 2.61 -11.01 -13.55
N ILE A 264 2.39 -10.87 -12.25
CA ILE A 264 2.06 -9.60 -11.60
C ILE A 264 3.28 -9.13 -10.80
N VAL A 265 3.83 -7.98 -11.17
CA VAL A 265 4.95 -7.36 -10.47
C VAL A 265 4.41 -6.19 -9.65
N GLY A 266 4.29 -6.39 -8.35
CA GLY A 266 3.82 -5.39 -7.40
C GLY A 266 4.82 -4.24 -7.20
N ALA A 267 4.37 -3.19 -6.53
CA ALA A 267 5.21 -2.04 -6.18
C ALA A 267 6.46 -2.49 -5.40
N GLY A 268 7.66 -2.11 -5.88
CA GLY A 268 8.93 -2.52 -5.27
C GLY A 268 9.35 -3.97 -5.54
N GLY A 269 8.56 -4.75 -6.30
CA GLY A 269 8.93 -6.06 -6.82
C GLY A 269 9.89 -5.96 -8.02
N GLU A 270 10.64 -7.02 -8.28
CA GLU A 270 11.59 -7.08 -9.40
C GLU A 270 11.39 -8.33 -10.24
N LEU A 271 11.20 -8.15 -11.55
CA LEU A 271 11.15 -9.22 -12.55
C LEU A 271 12.31 -9.07 -13.53
N LYS A 272 13.06 -10.14 -13.72
CA LYS A 272 14.11 -10.22 -14.76
C LYS A 272 13.92 -11.46 -15.62
N ILE A 273 13.92 -11.28 -16.93
CA ILE A 273 13.95 -12.37 -17.91
C ILE A 273 15.35 -12.43 -18.51
N SER A 274 16.12 -13.43 -18.14
CA SER A 274 17.49 -13.64 -18.60
C SER A 274 17.65 -14.87 -19.50
N GLY A 275 16.65 -15.77 -19.52
CA GLY A 275 16.56 -16.95 -20.40
C GLY A 275 15.50 -16.80 -21.49
N GLU A 276 15.29 -17.86 -22.23
CA GLU A 276 14.28 -17.98 -23.31
C GLU A 276 13.00 -18.59 -22.76
N THR A 277 12.41 -17.95 -21.73
CA THR A 277 11.19 -18.42 -21.08
C THR A 277 9.97 -17.93 -21.86
N ALA A 278 9.04 -18.82 -22.20
CA ALA A 278 7.76 -18.45 -22.80
C ALA A 278 6.80 -17.95 -21.72
N VAL A 279 6.10 -16.86 -21.98
CA VAL A 279 5.03 -16.31 -21.13
C VAL A 279 3.77 -16.24 -21.96
N THR A 280 2.79 -17.11 -21.70
CA THR A 280 1.54 -17.16 -22.49
C THR A 280 0.49 -16.18 -21.96
N GLY A 281 0.51 -15.89 -20.68
CA GLY A 281 -0.34 -14.89 -20.03
C GLY A 281 0.20 -13.46 -20.12
N ASP A 282 -0.51 -12.55 -19.46
CA ASP A 282 -0.12 -11.14 -19.39
C ASP A 282 1.06 -10.92 -18.45
N ILE A 283 1.81 -9.82 -18.65
CA ILE A 283 2.74 -9.28 -17.65
C ILE A 283 2.18 -7.96 -17.17
N VAL A 284 1.81 -7.89 -15.90
CA VAL A 284 1.24 -6.70 -15.25
C VAL A 284 2.29 -6.02 -14.38
N LEU A 285 2.59 -4.78 -14.70
CA LEU A 285 3.59 -3.99 -14.00
C LEU A 285 2.91 -2.88 -13.20
N MET A 286 2.94 -3.00 -11.87
CA MET A 286 2.42 -1.98 -10.98
C MET A 286 3.41 -0.82 -10.78
N ALA A 287 2.90 0.34 -10.40
CA ALA A 287 3.71 1.52 -10.12
C ALA A 287 4.80 1.22 -9.09
N GLY A 288 6.06 1.60 -9.40
CA GLY A 288 7.21 1.34 -8.53
C GLY A 288 7.85 -0.05 -8.69
N SER A 289 7.34 -0.92 -9.56
CA SER A 289 7.98 -2.18 -9.91
C SER A 289 9.25 -1.97 -10.76
N ARG A 290 10.13 -2.96 -10.76
CA ARG A 290 11.36 -2.96 -11.58
C ARG A 290 11.37 -4.15 -12.52
N VAL A 291 11.77 -3.93 -13.78
CA VAL A 291 11.77 -4.99 -14.78
C VAL A 291 12.99 -4.93 -15.70
N ASP A 292 13.46 -6.09 -16.11
CA ASP A 292 14.38 -6.29 -17.23
C ASP A 292 13.81 -7.41 -18.11
N LEU A 293 13.12 -7.03 -19.19
CA LEU A 293 12.44 -7.93 -20.14
C LEU A 293 13.20 -8.07 -21.47
N LYS A 294 14.39 -7.50 -21.61
CA LYS A 294 15.10 -7.40 -22.89
C LYS A 294 15.34 -8.72 -23.62
N ASN A 295 15.35 -9.84 -22.90
CA ASN A 295 15.54 -11.17 -23.48
C ASN A 295 14.23 -11.91 -23.79
N LEU A 296 13.07 -11.32 -23.48
CA LEU A 296 11.76 -11.86 -23.87
C LEU A 296 11.63 -11.82 -25.39
N LYS A 297 11.30 -12.94 -26.03
CA LYS A 297 11.15 -13.03 -27.49
C LYS A 297 9.67 -12.85 -27.87
N GLU A 298 9.45 -12.17 -29.00
CA GLU A 298 8.12 -11.92 -29.55
C GLU A 298 7.31 -13.22 -29.73
N GLY A 299 7.91 -14.26 -30.32
CA GLY A 299 7.25 -15.55 -30.54
C GLY A 299 7.00 -16.38 -29.26
N GLU A 300 7.54 -15.96 -28.12
CA GLU A 300 7.40 -16.60 -26.80
C GLU A 300 6.48 -15.80 -25.85
N PHE A 301 5.96 -14.65 -26.31
CA PHE A 301 5.03 -13.81 -25.54
C PHE A 301 3.62 -13.86 -26.13
N GLY A 302 2.76 -14.66 -25.50
CA GLY A 302 1.36 -14.80 -25.90
C GLY A 302 0.42 -13.70 -25.44
N GLY A 303 0.73 -13.10 -24.29
CA GLY A 303 -0.10 -12.09 -23.61
C GLY A 303 0.18 -10.66 -24.00
N THR A 304 -0.15 -9.75 -23.10
CA THR A 304 -0.02 -8.29 -23.21
C THR A 304 0.82 -7.76 -22.04
N LEU A 305 1.70 -6.82 -22.30
CA LEU A 305 2.40 -6.05 -21.27
C LEU A 305 1.48 -4.92 -20.79
N LEU A 306 0.92 -5.10 -19.59
CA LEU A 306 0.07 -4.11 -18.92
C LEU A 306 0.95 -3.25 -18.02
N ILE A 307 1.04 -1.97 -18.32
CA ILE A 307 1.84 -1.00 -17.55
C ILE A 307 0.88 -0.13 -16.76
N GLU A 308 0.88 -0.29 -15.44
CA GLU A 308 0.06 0.57 -14.59
C GLU A 308 0.59 2.00 -14.57
N GLY A 309 -0.34 2.97 -14.55
CA GLY A 309 -0.02 4.39 -14.45
C GLY A 309 0.90 4.67 -13.26
N GLY A 310 1.93 5.47 -13.49
CA GLY A 310 2.96 5.77 -12.50
C GLY A 310 4.25 4.97 -12.62
N MET A 311 4.29 3.97 -13.49
CA MET A 311 5.50 3.22 -13.76
C MET A 311 6.36 3.90 -14.84
N SER A 312 7.64 4.12 -14.53
CA SER A 312 8.64 4.55 -15.51
C SER A 312 9.50 3.34 -15.90
N ILE A 313 9.32 2.84 -17.12
CA ILE A 313 10.17 1.77 -17.66
C ILE A 313 11.32 2.40 -18.43
N ASP A 314 12.57 1.96 -18.13
CA ASP A 314 13.71 2.26 -19.00
C ASP A 314 13.54 1.48 -20.31
N PRO A 315 13.43 2.15 -21.47
CA PRO A 315 13.27 1.47 -22.75
C PRO A 315 14.39 0.47 -23.09
N ARG A 316 15.56 0.62 -22.46
CA ARG A 316 16.69 -0.33 -22.62
C ARG A 316 16.42 -1.68 -21.97
N ASN A 317 15.45 -1.78 -21.09
CA ASN A 317 15.02 -3.01 -20.42
C ASN A 317 13.87 -3.71 -21.15
N LEU A 318 13.39 -3.17 -22.27
CA LEU A 318 12.36 -3.75 -23.10
C LEU A 318 12.96 -4.37 -24.39
N PRO A 319 12.42 -5.49 -24.87
CA PRO A 319 12.74 -6.01 -26.20
C PRO A 319 12.18 -5.07 -27.28
N ASP A 320 12.68 -5.19 -28.50
CA ASP A 320 12.35 -4.29 -29.59
C ASP A 320 10.83 -4.20 -29.87
N PHE A 321 10.12 -5.32 -29.82
CA PHE A 321 8.67 -5.36 -30.09
C PHE A 321 7.79 -4.76 -28.96
N LEU A 322 8.33 -4.58 -27.76
CA LEU A 322 7.66 -3.89 -26.64
C LEU A 322 8.21 -2.48 -26.38
N ASN A 323 9.16 -2.01 -27.20
CA ASN A 323 9.84 -0.74 -27.00
C ASN A 323 9.26 0.36 -27.90
N PRO A 324 8.49 1.32 -27.33
CA PRO A 324 7.85 2.38 -28.12
C PRO A 324 8.87 3.33 -28.80
N ASN A 325 10.13 3.33 -28.38
CA ASN A 325 11.20 4.10 -29.03
C ASN A 325 11.76 3.42 -30.30
N LYS A 326 11.23 2.26 -30.68
CA LYS A 326 11.57 1.53 -31.90
C LYS A 326 10.35 1.32 -32.79
N PRO A 327 9.77 2.38 -33.37
CA PRO A 327 8.47 2.34 -34.03
C PRO A 327 8.38 1.32 -35.18
N ASP A 328 9.49 1.04 -35.86
CA ASP A 328 9.55 0.06 -36.98
C ASP A 328 9.39 -1.41 -36.53
N LYS A 329 9.54 -1.69 -35.23
CA LYS A 329 9.48 -3.03 -34.63
C LYS A 329 8.45 -3.14 -33.51
N PHE A 330 7.94 -2.02 -33.03
CA PHE A 330 7.02 -1.96 -31.92
C PHE A 330 5.66 -2.55 -32.30
N ASP A 331 5.21 -3.55 -31.52
CA ASP A 331 3.87 -4.10 -31.63
C ASP A 331 2.95 -3.39 -30.61
N SER A 332 2.18 -2.41 -31.07
CA SER A 332 1.25 -1.65 -30.24
C SER A 332 0.13 -2.50 -29.65
N THR A 333 -0.14 -3.70 -30.20
CA THR A 333 -1.15 -4.61 -29.66
C THR A 333 -0.67 -5.37 -28.43
N LYS A 334 0.63 -5.36 -28.16
CA LYS A 334 1.26 -6.07 -27.06
C LYS A 334 1.53 -5.20 -25.82
N VAL A 335 1.33 -3.88 -25.89
CA VAL A 335 1.61 -2.98 -24.77
C VAL A 335 0.37 -2.13 -24.47
N VAL A 336 -0.08 -2.16 -23.24
CA VAL A 336 -1.24 -1.41 -22.77
C VAL A 336 -0.85 -0.60 -21.54
N CYS A 337 -1.13 0.69 -21.55
CA CYS A 337 -1.19 1.46 -20.31
C CYS A 337 -2.52 1.14 -19.62
N ALA A 338 -2.44 0.82 -18.35
CA ALA A 338 -3.60 0.52 -17.55
C ALA A 338 -3.58 1.35 -16.26
N LYS A 339 -4.75 1.60 -15.71
CA LYS A 339 -4.91 2.24 -14.41
C LYS A 339 -5.88 1.43 -13.57
N SER A 340 -5.46 1.08 -12.38
CA SER A 340 -6.36 0.49 -11.38
C SER A 340 -7.26 1.59 -10.82
N ILE A 341 -8.58 1.35 -10.89
CA ILE A 341 -9.61 2.14 -10.24
C ILE A 341 -10.31 1.30 -9.18
N VAL A 342 -10.82 1.94 -8.17
CA VAL A 342 -11.47 1.30 -7.01
C VAL A 342 -12.95 1.67 -6.96
N HIS A 343 -13.71 0.99 -6.12
CA HIS A 343 -15.11 1.33 -5.85
C HIS A 343 -15.29 2.82 -5.55
N GLY A 344 -16.29 3.44 -6.15
CA GLY A 344 -16.58 4.86 -6.01
C GLY A 344 -16.04 5.70 -7.18
N TRP A 345 -15.94 7.00 -6.96
CA TRP A 345 -15.43 7.94 -7.94
C TRP A 345 -13.92 7.89 -8.08
N ASN A 346 -13.43 7.88 -9.30
CA ASN A 346 -12.01 7.94 -9.68
C ASN A 346 -11.81 9.03 -10.71
N PHE A 347 -10.80 9.88 -10.54
CA PHE A 347 -10.48 10.93 -11.50
C PHE A 347 -9.37 10.46 -12.43
N ILE A 348 -9.68 10.26 -13.70
CA ILE A 348 -8.79 9.63 -14.68
C ILE A 348 -8.51 10.57 -15.87
N GLY A 349 -7.50 10.23 -16.65
CA GLY A 349 -7.17 10.88 -17.90
C GLY A 349 -6.44 9.97 -18.88
N LEU A 350 -6.29 10.41 -20.12
CA LEU A 350 -5.64 9.67 -21.19
C LEU A 350 -4.23 10.20 -21.50
N PRO A 351 -3.20 9.34 -21.50
CA PRO A 351 -1.84 9.73 -21.84
C PRO A 351 -1.53 9.63 -23.34
N LEU A 352 -2.52 9.41 -24.21
CA LEU A 352 -2.28 9.05 -25.59
C LEU A 352 -2.57 10.16 -26.60
N SER A 353 -2.00 10.01 -27.81
CA SER A 353 -2.04 11.01 -28.89
C SER A 353 -3.33 11.04 -29.70
N SER A 354 -4.25 10.14 -29.48
CA SER A 354 -5.55 10.05 -30.18
C SER A 354 -6.68 9.95 -29.19
N ASP A 355 -7.89 10.34 -29.58
CA ASP A 355 -9.10 10.02 -28.83
C ASP A 355 -9.19 8.50 -28.70
N ILE A 356 -9.10 8.00 -27.48
CA ILE A 356 -9.22 6.59 -27.20
C ILE A 356 -10.40 6.36 -26.30
N GLU A 357 -11.01 5.24 -26.51
CA GLU A 357 -12.13 4.70 -25.79
C GLU A 357 -11.64 3.93 -24.55
N PRO A 358 -11.36 4.60 -23.40
CA PRO A 358 -10.74 3.94 -22.26
C PRO A 358 -11.63 2.86 -21.66
N LEU A 359 -12.91 2.88 -22.01
CA LEU A 359 -13.97 2.07 -21.42
C LEU A 359 -14.58 1.07 -22.41
N ALA A 360 -14.05 1.00 -23.62
CA ALA A 360 -14.62 0.20 -24.73
C ALA A 360 -14.27 -1.31 -24.68
N HIS A 361 -13.68 -1.81 -23.61
CA HIS A 361 -13.37 -3.23 -23.50
C HIS A 361 -14.65 -4.03 -23.26
N GLU A 362 -14.90 -5.08 -24.08
CA GLU A 362 -16.13 -5.90 -24.01
C GLU A 362 -16.40 -6.53 -22.62
N THR A 363 -15.36 -6.72 -21.82
CA THR A 363 -15.44 -7.28 -20.45
C THR A 363 -15.43 -6.22 -19.36
N ALA A 364 -15.43 -4.93 -19.69
CA ALA A 364 -15.45 -3.87 -18.70
C ALA A 364 -16.78 -3.88 -17.92
N PRO A 365 -16.77 -3.69 -16.60
CA PRO A 365 -17.99 -3.50 -15.83
C PRO A 365 -18.70 -2.23 -16.26
N ALA A 366 -20.00 -2.14 -15.99
CA ALA A 366 -20.74 -0.91 -16.22
C ALA A 366 -20.25 0.21 -15.27
N MET A 367 -20.01 1.38 -15.82
CA MET A 367 -19.46 2.53 -15.12
C MET A 367 -20.24 3.81 -15.44
N TRP A 368 -20.16 4.79 -14.53
CA TRP A 368 -20.63 6.14 -14.81
C TRP A 368 -19.43 7.03 -15.12
N ALA A 369 -19.49 7.81 -16.20
CA ALA A 369 -18.50 8.81 -16.54
C ALA A 369 -19.10 10.21 -16.38
N LEU A 370 -18.41 11.10 -15.69
CA LEU A 370 -18.83 12.47 -15.42
C LEU A 370 -17.75 13.43 -15.89
N ARG A 371 -18.11 14.32 -16.82
CA ARG A 371 -17.23 15.37 -17.32
C ARG A 371 -17.49 16.68 -16.60
N PHE A 372 -16.45 17.50 -16.50
CA PHE A 372 -16.57 18.82 -15.92
C PHE A 372 -17.34 19.75 -16.87
N ASN A 373 -18.35 20.44 -16.35
CA ASN A 373 -19.11 21.45 -17.07
C ASN A 373 -18.44 22.83 -16.92
N TYR A 374 -17.76 23.25 -17.97
CA TYR A 374 -17.07 24.52 -17.95
C TYR A 374 -18.04 25.73 -18.05
N ASP A 375 -19.27 25.53 -18.54
CA ASP A 375 -20.24 26.59 -18.65
C ASP A 375 -20.74 27.09 -17.30
N ASN A 376 -20.86 26.18 -16.35
CA ASN A 376 -21.32 26.46 -14.98
C ASN A 376 -20.22 26.34 -13.93
N ASN A 377 -18.99 25.96 -14.33
CA ASN A 377 -17.86 25.71 -13.43
C ASN A 377 -18.17 24.66 -12.35
N GLU A 378 -18.91 23.61 -12.71
CA GLU A 378 -19.40 22.60 -11.81
C GLU A 378 -19.49 21.20 -12.45
N TRP A 379 -19.68 20.18 -11.62
CA TRP A 379 -20.07 18.84 -12.05
C TRP A 379 -21.58 18.82 -12.22
N SER A 380 -22.07 18.60 -13.45
CA SER A 380 -23.49 18.61 -13.78
C SER A 380 -23.98 17.23 -14.17
N GLU A 381 -25.18 16.85 -13.70
CA GLU A 381 -25.85 15.62 -14.10
C GLU A 381 -26.08 15.53 -15.61
N ASP A 382 -26.16 16.67 -16.31
CA ASP A 382 -26.31 16.72 -17.77
C ASP A 382 -25.08 16.16 -18.51
N TYR A 383 -23.93 16.04 -17.81
CA TYR A 383 -22.68 15.49 -18.33
C TYR A 383 -22.38 14.09 -17.77
N LEU A 384 -23.34 13.47 -17.09
CA LEU A 384 -23.22 12.11 -16.56
C LEU A 384 -23.60 11.09 -17.65
N HIS A 385 -22.67 10.22 -18.01
CA HIS A 385 -22.85 9.16 -18.99
C HIS A 385 -22.76 7.80 -18.34
N TYR A 386 -23.73 6.92 -18.58
CA TYR A 386 -23.67 5.52 -18.18
C TYR A 386 -23.01 4.71 -19.28
N ILE A 387 -21.90 4.07 -18.97
CA ILE A 387 -21.08 3.33 -19.92
C ILE A 387 -21.20 1.84 -19.57
N VAL A 388 -21.63 1.07 -20.55
CA VAL A 388 -21.68 -0.40 -20.48
C VAL A 388 -20.54 -0.95 -21.32
N GLY A 389 -19.97 -2.07 -20.93
CA GLY A 389 -18.87 -2.70 -21.66
C GLY A 389 -19.18 -2.82 -23.17
N GLY A 390 -18.24 -2.39 -24.00
CA GLY A 390 -18.40 -2.32 -25.47
C GLY A 390 -19.04 -1.03 -26.01
N GLN A 391 -19.50 -0.12 -25.16
CA GLN A 391 -19.89 1.23 -25.59
C GLN A 391 -18.69 2.17 -25.62
N GLN A 392 -18.69 3.07 -26.60
CA GLN A 392 -17.62 4.03 -26.81
C GLN A 392 -17.92 5.34 -26.07
N ASP A 393 -17.00 5.75 -25.20
CA ASP A 393 -16.91 7.13 -24.76
C ASP A 393 -15.49 7.63 -25.00
N THR A 394 -15.38 8.85 -25.55
CA THR A 394 -14.11 9.43 -25.97
C THR A 394 -13.68 10.51 -25.00
N LEU A 395 -12.46 10.43 -24.53
CA LEU A 395 -11.81 11.49 -23.76
C LEU A 395 -10.58 11.97 -24.53
N ALA A 396 -10.54 13.26 -24.83
CA ALA A 396 -9.38 13.84 -25.50
C ALA A 396 -8.17 13.80 -24.58
N ARG A 397 -6.99 13.54 -25.17
CA ARG A 397 -5.71 13.53 -24.49
C ARG A 397 -5.50 14.81 -23.69
N GLY A 398 -5.03 14.66 -22.45
CA GLY A 398 -4.78 15.78 -21.54
C GLY A 398 -5.99 16.29 -20.78
N ASN A 399 -7.20 15.84 -21.09
CA ASN A 399 -8.40 16.14 -20.31
C ASN A 399 -8.63 15.11 -19.21
N GLY A 400 -9.17 15.57 -18.08
CA GLY A 400 -9.59 14.75 -16.95
C GLY A 400 -11.09 14.45 -16.96
N MET A 401 -11.46 13.28 -16.41
CA MET A 401 -12.85 12.82 -16.29
C MET A 401 -13.03 12.01 -15.03
N PHE A 402 -14.16 12.14 -14.35
CA PHE A 402 -14.53 11.22 -13.27
C PHE A 402 -15.19 9.95 -13.83
N VAL A 403 -14.83 8.82 -13.21
CA VAL A 403 -15.45 7.51 -13.47
C VAL A 403 -15.87 6.89 -12.14
N TYR A 404 -17.13 6.48 -12.04
CA TYR A 404 -17.67 5.77 -10.88
C TYR A 404 -17.72 4.28 -11.16
N LEU A 405 -17.11 3.48 -10.28
CA LEU A 405 -17.08 2.02 -10.33
C LEU A 405 -17.93 1.43 -9.21
N ASN A 406 -18.84 0.51 -9.55
CA ASN A 406 -19.62 -0.25 -8.55
C ASN A 406 -18.91 -1.48 -8.00
N GLU A 407 -17.95 -2.04 -8.74
CA GLU A 407 -17.16 -3.19 -8.35
C GLU A 407 -16.06 -2.78 -7.36
N ASP A 408 -15.48 -3.72 -6.63
CA ASP A 408 -14.41 -3.43 -5.65
C ASP A 408 -13.19 -2.80 -6.32
N SER A 409 -12.79 -3.32 -7.48
CA SER A 409 -11.70 -2.77 -8.30
C SER A 409 -11.81 -3.22 -9.75
N TYR A 410 -11.28 -2.42 -10.65
CA TYR A 410 -11.14 -2.75 -12.05
C TYR A 410 -9.90 -2.07 -12.63
N GLN A 411 -9.24 -2.75 -13.59
CA GLN A 411 -8.11 -2.17 -14.31
C GLN A 411 -8.58 -1.61 -15.65
N ILE A 412 -8.71 -0.27 -15.73
CA ILE A 412 -9.04 0.42 -16.98
C ILE A 412 -7.84 0.36 -17.90
N ARG A 413 -8.04 -0.03 -19.14
CA ARG A 413 -7.06 0.04 -20.20
C ARG A 413 -7.13 1.43 -20.85
N LEU A 414 -6.09 2.22 -20.66
CA LEU A 414 -6.01 3.60 -21.17
C LEU A 414 -5.52 3.67 -22.62
N GLY A 415 -5.35 2.52 -23.29
CA GLY A 415 -5.01 2.38 -24.70
C GLY A 415 -3.56 2.01 -24.99
N TYR A 416 -3.28 1.88 -26.28
CA TYR A 416 -1.99 1.49 -26.86
C TYR A 416 -1.37 2.67 -27.59
N GLY A 417 -0.07 2.78 -27.62
CA GLY A 417 0.53 3.72 -28.57
C GLY A 417 1.97 4.07 -28.29
N THR A 418 2.59 4.60 -29.31
CA THR A 418 3.86 5.30 -29.20
C THR A 418 3.63 6.54 -28.34
N GLY A 419 4.27 6.59 -27.18
CA GLY A 419 4.19 7.75 -26.29
C GLY A 419 4.60 9.02 -27.05
N VAL A 420 3.81 10.08 -26.90
CA VAL A 420 4.15 11.38 -27.45
C VAL A 420 5.22 12.02 -26.58
N THR A 421 6.24 12.57 -27.20
CA THR A 421 7.34 13.27 -26.53
C THR A 421 7.35 14.77 -26.79
N ASP A 422 6.48 15.24 -27.70
CA ASP A 422 6.35 16.67 -28.02
C ASP A 422 5.57 17.41 -26.93
N SER A 423 5.82 18.71 -26.80
CA SER A 423 5.03 19.57 -25.90
C SER A 423 3.57 19.58 -26.29
N VAL A 424 2.69 19.51 -25.30
CA VAL A 424 1.24 19.54 -25.47
C VAL A 424 0.70 20.82 -24.86
N GLN A 425 -0.01 21.59 -25.66
CA GLN A 425 -0.72 22.79 -25.20
C GLN A 425 -2.21 22.48 -25.11
N MET A 426 -2.76 22.67 -23.90
CA MET A 426 -4.19 22.56 -23.62
C MET A 426 -4.79 23.94 -23.54
N THR A 427 -5.77 24.21 -24.40
CA THR A 427 -6.48 25.48 -24.37
C THR A 427 -7.63 25.38 -23.38
N TYR A 428 -7.70 26.32 -22.46
CA TYR A 428 -8.81 26.45 -21.54
C TYR A 428 -10.09 26.74 -22.30
N PRO A 429 -11.13 25.94 -22.18
CA PRO A 429 -12.29 25.98 -23.07
C PRO A 429 -13.21 27.17 -22.85
N TYR A 430 -12.86 28.11 -21.96
CA TYR A 430 -13.76 29.16 -21.50
C TYR A 430 -13.29 30.60 -21.72
N THR A 431 -14.21 31.53 -22.00
CA THR A 431 -13.95 32.96 -22.13
C THR A 431 -14.78 33.78 -21.14
N GLU A 432 -14.09 34.42 -20.23
CA GLU A 432 -14.34 35.65 -19.46
C GLU A 432 -15.57 35.87 -18.56
N ALA A 433 -16.75 35.32 -18.75
CA ALA A 433 -17.94 35.90 -18.12
C ALA A 433 -18.36 35.31 -16.75
N HIS A 434 -17.82 34.18 -16.28
CA HIS A 434 -18.42 33.39 -15.19
C HIS A 434 -17.62 33.27 -13.88
N PHE A 435 -16.53 33.97 -13.67
CA PHE A 435 -15.50 33.55 -12.71
C PHE A 435 -15.10 34.49 -11.58
N ALA A 436 -16.00 35.22 -11.00
CA ALA A 436 -15.57 36.16 -9.95
C ALA A 436 -15.34 35.50 -8.58
N ALA A 437 -16.05 34.42 -8.22
CA ALA A 437 -16.04 33.90 -6.85
C ALA A 437 -15.52 32.46 -6.71
N ASP A 438 -15.71 31.58 -7.70
CA ASP A 438 -15.52 30.14 -7.54
C ASP A 438 -14.28 29.57 -8.23
N GLY A 439 -13.47 30.42 -8.86
CA GLY A 439 -12.26 30.00 -9.58
C GLY A 439 -12.52 29.55 -11.01
N ARG A 440 -11.42 29.42 -11.78
CA ARG A 440 -11.40 28.97 -13.19
C ARG A 440 -10.83 27.57 -13.26
N TRP A 441 -11.62 26.60 -12.87
CA TRP A 441 -11.18 25.21 -12.76
C TRP A 441 -10.96 24.58 -14.13
N PHE A 442 -9.81 23.95 -14.35
CA PHE A 442 -9.45 23.21 -15.54
C PHE A 442 -9.16 21.76 -15.19
N ALA A 443 -10.02 20.86 -15.67
CA ALA A 443 -9.91 19.41 -15.49
C ALA A 443 -8.92 18.84 -16.50
N LEU A 444 -7.73 18.55 -16.06
CA LEU A 444 -6.59 18.12 -16.86
C LEU A 444 -6.19 16.69 -16.54
N SER A 445 -5.33 16.12 -17.36
CA SER A 445 -4.64 14.86 -17.08
C SER A 445 -3.22 14.86 -17.66
N ASN A 446 -2.40 13.94 -17.17
CA ASN A 446 -1.06 13.74 -17.71
C ASN A 446 -1.14 13.23 -19.16
N PRO A 447 -0.68 13.99 -20.16
CA PRO A 447 -0.76 13.61 -21.57
C PRO A 447 0.35 12.65 -22.01
N TYR A 448 1.21 12.19 -21.11
CA TYR A 448 2.37 11.35 -21.40
C TYR A 448 2.32 9.99 -20.71
N MET A 449 3.10 9.04 -21.23
CA MET A 449 3.34 7.73 -20.61
C MET A 449 4.45 7.77 -19.55
N LYS A 450 4.69 8.94 -18.97
CA LYS A 450 5.70 9.20 -17.93
C LYS A 450 5.12 10.17 -16.91
N ASN A 451 5.41 9.96 -15.63
CA ASN A 451 4.98 10.87 -14.58
C ASN A 451 5.58 12.25 -14.75
N ILE A 452 4.82 13.28 -14.44
CA ILE A 452 5.23 14.66 -14.44
C ILE A 452 5.38 15.12 -12.99
N GLY A 453 6.55 15.57 -12.59
CA GLY A 453 6.73 16.18 -11.26
C GLY A 453 5.85 17.44 -11.14
N ILE A 454 5.06 17.54 -10.06
CA ILE A 454 4.17 18.70 -9.84
C ILE A 454 4.96 20.00 -9.84
N SER A 455 6.10 20.03 -9.14
CA SER A 455 6.97 21.22 -9.12
C SER A 455 7.47 21.62 -10.51
N THR A 456 7.79 20.66 -11.37
CA THR A 456 8.22 20.93 -12.76
C THR A 456 7.06 21.51 -13.57
N PHE A 457 5.89 20.89 -13.49
CA PHE A 457 4.67 21.36 -14.18
C PHE A 457 4.31 22.82 -13.78
N LEU A 458 4.34 23.12 -12.47
CA LEU A 458 4.06 24.45 -11.97
C LEU A 458 5.11 25.49 -12.40
N ALA A 459 6.39 25.11 -12.42
CA ALA A 459 7.47 25.98 -12.90
C ALA A 459 7.35 26.31 -14.41
N GLU A 460 6.86 25.35 -15.21
CA GLU A 460 6.62 25.54 -16.65
C GLU A 460 5.37 26.38 -16.94
N ASN A 461 4.44 26.48 -15.98
CA ASN A 461 3.19 27.23 -16.07
C ASN A 461 3.12 28.37 -15.03
N THR A 462 4.27 28.94 -14.68
CA THR A 462 4.34 30.12 -13.83
C THR A 462 3.43 31.21 -14.37
N ASP A 463 2.72 31.93 -13.52
CA ASP A 463 1.73 32.97 -13.84
C ASP A 463 0.48 32.49 -14.60
N LYS A 464 0.38 31.21 -14.94
CA LYS A 464 -0.82 30.64 -15.57
C LYS A 464 -1.74 29.93 -14.57
N VAL A 465 -1.17 29.41 -13.49
CA VAL A 465 -1.88 28.65 -12.47
C VAL A 465 -2.00 29.48 -11.20
N GLN A 466 -3.22 29.80 -10.82
CA GLN A 466 -3.57 30.53 -9.61
C GLN A 466 -3.01 29.78 -8.38
N GLY A 467 -2.29 30.49 -7.52
CA GLY A 467 -1.67 29.96 -6.30
C GLY A 467 -0.57 28.94 -6.56
N SER A 468 -0.09 28.77 -7.80
CA SER A 468 0.87 27.73 -8.18
C SER A 468 0.49 26.37 -7.55
N CYS A 469 -0.73 25.90 -7.82
CA CYS A 469 -1.35 24.76 -7.15
C CYS A 469 -1.94 23.75 -8.12
N VAL A 470 -1.67 22.46 -7.86
CA VAL A 470 -2.30 21.31 -8.50
C VAL A 470 -3.19 20.62 -7.48
N TYR A 471 -4.40 20.22 -7.86
CA TYR A 471 -5.36 19.54 -7.00
C TYR A 471 -5.55 18.11 -7.50
N LEU A 472 -5.16 17.14 -6.64
CA LEU A 472 -5.35 15.72 -6.90
C LEU A 472 -6.55 15.18 -6.12
N TYR A 473 -7.41 14.43 -6.77
CA TYR A 473 -8.56 13.80 -6.13
C TYR A 473 -8.13 12.63 -5.24
N LYS A 474 -8.66 12.58 -4.04
CA LYS A 474 -8.38 11.54 -3.02
C LYS A 474 -9.68 10.95 -2.48
N ALA A 475 -10.35 10.17 -3.33
CA ALA A 475 -11.59 9.44 -3.02
C ALA A 475 -12.79 10.32 -2.59
N THR A 476 -12.61 11.29 -1.72
CA THR A 476 -13.70 12.11 -1.16
C THR A 476 -13.39 13.61 -1.12
N THR A 477 -12.12 13.99 -1.26
CA THR A 477 -11.65 15.38 -1.19
C THR A 477 -10.54 15.61 -2.22
N PHE A 478 -10.05 16.84 -2.28
CA PHE A 478 -8.93 17.23 -3.14
C PHE A 478 -7.75 17.67 -2.30
N ASP A 479 -6.60 17.00 -2.52
CA ASP A 479 -5.33 17.43 -1.95
C ASP A 479 -4.68 18.47 -2.86
N ALA A 480 -4.25 19.56 -2.25
CA ALA A 480 -3.57 20.66 -2.93
C ALA A 480 -2.05 20.51 -2.80
N PHE A 481 -1.34 20.53 -3.94
CA PHE A 481 0.10 20.42 -4.04
C PHE A 481 0.69 21.65 -4.69
N PHE A 482 1.80 22.14 -4.15
CA PHE A 482 2.40 23.41 -4.52
C PHE A 482 3.81 23.25 -5.11
N SER A 483 4.38 24.35 -5.56
CA SER A 483 5.78 24.39 -5.97
C SER A 483 6.69 23.93 -4.84
N GLY A 484 7.59 22.98 -5.12
CA GLY A 484 8.44 22.29 -4.13
C GLY A 484 7.90 20.91 -3.72
N ALA A 485 6.67 20.53 -4.11
CA ALA A 485 6.14 19.20 -3.87
C ALA A 485 7.01 18.11 -4.52
N SER A 486 7.22 17.01 -3.79
CA SER A 486 7.92 15.81 -4.30
C SER A 486 7.01 14.89 -5.10
N GLU A 487 5.71 15.14 -5.05
CA GLU A 487 4.67 14.36 -5.69
C GLU A 487 4.67 14.58 -7.21
N SER A 488 4.07 13.63 -7.90
CA SER A 488 3.97 13.64 -9.36
C SER A 488 2.52 13.47 -9.81
N ILE A 489 2.17 14.07 -10.94
CA ILE A 489 0.98 13.77 -11.72
C ILE A 489 1.24 12.44 -12.42
N ILE A 490 0.57 11.40 -11.94
CA ILE A 490 0.79 10.03 -12.38
C ILE A 490 0.16 9.83 -13.77
N VAL A 491 0.73 8.91 -14.55
CA VAL A 491 0.12 8.49 -15.82
C VAL A 491 -1.29 7.96 -15.59
N GLY A 492 -2.24 8.50 -16.32
CA GLY A 492 -3.65 8.10 -16.20
C GLY A 492 -4.44 8.79 -15.08
N ASP A 493 -3.81 9.65 -14.27
CA ASP A 493 -4.53 10.46 -13.28
C ASP A 493 -5.06 11.75 -13.90
N GLY A 494 -6.30 12.09 -13.53
CA GLY A 494 -6.86 13.43 -13.68
C GLY A 494 -6.42 14.32 -12.52
N PHE A 495 -6.34 15.62 -12.77
CA PHE A 495 -6.06 16.64 -11.78
C PHE A 495 -6.71 17.96 -12.17
N PHE A 496 -6.83 18.88 -11.22
CA PHE A 496 -7.29 20.23 -11.49
C PHE A 496 -6.20 21.26 -11.28
N VAL A 497 -6.30 22.33 -12.06
CA VAL A 497 -5.68 23.61 -11.74
C VAL A 497 -6.76 24.70 -11.73
N ASN A 498 -6.52 25.77 -10.99
CA ASN A 498 -7.27 26.99 -11.13
C ASN A 498 -6.49 27.94 -12.03
N MET A 499 -7.09 28.40 -13.12
CA MET A 499 -6.42 29.29 -14.07
C MET A 499 -6.33 30.71 -13.51
N ALA A 500 -5.16 31.31 -13.61
CA ALA A 500 -4.97 32.71 -13.26
C ALA A 500 -5.76 33.65 -14.21
N ASP A 501 -6.03 34.86 -13.76
CA ASP A 501 -6.81 35.81 -14.53
C ASP A 501 -6.17 36.15 -15.89
N GLY A 502 -6.99 36.15 -16.94
CA GLY A 502 -6.55 36.41 -18.31
C GLY A 502 -5.76 35.31 -18.99
N GLN A 503 -5.50 34.16 -18.29
CA GLN A 503 -4.79 33.03 -18.87
C GLN A 503 -5.73 32.08 -19.61
N THR A 504 -5.28 31.57 -20.76
CA THR A 504 -6.11 30.77 -21.67
C THR A 504 -5.52 29.42 -22.05
N ASP A 505 -4.31 29.09 -21.57
CA ASP A 505 -3.65 27.84 -21.92
C ASP A 505 -2.74 27.29 -20.82
N ILE A 506 -2.59 25.96 -20.82
CA ILE A 506 -1.61 25.21 -20.02
C ILE A 506 -0.68 24.47 -20.98
N THR A 507 0.61 24.47 -20.66
CA THR A 507 1.62 23.76 -21.44
C THR A 507 2.15 22.56 -20.64
N PHE A 508 2.21 21.41 -21.31
CA PHE A 508 2.90 20.24 -20.82
C PHE A 508 4.16 20.02 -21.64
N ASN A 509 5.31 19.87 -20.99
CA ASN A 509 6.54 19.43 -21.61
C ASN A 509 6.83 18.00 -21.24
N TYR A 510 7.40 17.22 -22.17
CA TYR A 510 7.76 15.85 -21.88
C TYR A 510 8.79 15.80 -20.75
N PRO A 511 8.56 15.03 -19.67
CA PRO A 511 9.43 15.04 -18.50
C PRO A 511 10.86 14.63 -18.84
N SER A 512 11.82 15.52 -18.62
CA SER A 512 13.25 15.22 -18.73
C SER A 512 13.68 14.30 -17.57
N SER A 513 14.85 13.67 -17.70
CA SER A 513 15.41 12.81 -16.64
C SER A 513 15.94 13.59 -15.41
N ALA A 514 15.98 14.91 -15.49
CA ALA A 514 16.41 15.78 -14.40
C ALA A 514 15.17 16.34 -13.70
N GLU A 515 14.87 15.85 -12.52
CA GLU A 515 13.95 16.54 -11.60
C GLU A 515 14.60 17.84 -11.15
N SER A 516 14.01 18.97 -11.52
CA SER A 516 14.38 20.26 -10.96
C SER A 516 13.79 20.32 -9.55
N LYS A 517 14.63 20.16 -8.52
CA LYS A 517 14.24 20.54 -7.15
C LYS A 517 14.14 22.05 -7.11
N SER A 518 12.92 22.58 -7.13
CA SER A 518 12.68 23.96 -6.70
C SER A 518 12.94 24.06 -5.20
N ALA A 519 13.40 25.21 -4.74
CA ALA A 519 13.58 25.44 -3.30
C ALA A 519 12.20 25.27 -2.63
N GLU A 520 12.13 24.38 -1.65
CA GLU A 520 10.93 24.16 -0.84
C GLU A 520 10.63 25.45 -0.08
N ARG A 521 9.44 26.03 -0.28
CA ARG A 521 8.98 27.18 0.51
C ARG A 521 8.55 26.70 1.88
N GLU A 522 8.82 27.49 2.89
CA GLU A 522 8.39 27.24 4.27
C GLU A 522 6.91 27.60 4.44
N PHE A 523 6.06 26.60 4.65
CA PHE A 523 4.64 26.77 4.93
C PHE A 523 4.32 26.39 6.37
N VAL A 524 3.51 27.20 7.07
CA VAL A 524 2.74 26.74 8.22
C VAL A 524 1.58 25.91 7.66
N ARG A 525 1.44 24.66 8.13
CA ARG A 525 0.39 23.74 7.71
C ARG A 525 -0.45 23.33 8.91
N VAL A 526 -1.76 23.55 8.81
CA VAL A 526 -2.74 23.13 9.80
C VAL A 526 -3.77 22.26 9.10
N SER A 527 -4.00 21.05 9.61
CA SER A 527 -5.00 20.15 9.04
C SER A 527 -6.16 19.92 9.99
N VAL A 528 -7.32 19.63 9.42
CA VAL A 528 -8.45 19.05 10.13
C VAL A 528 -8.50 17.57 9.81
N SER A 529 -8.43 16.74 10.87
CA SER A 529 -8.47 15.29 10.78
C SER A 529 -9.85 14.78 11.12
N THR A 530 -10.39 13.90 10.27
CA THR A 530 -11.69 13.26 10.43
C THR A 530 -11.61 11.82 9.91
N GLU A 531 -11.90 10.83 10.74
CA GLU A 531 -11.99 9.41 10.34
C GLU A 531 -10.78 8.88 9.53
N GLY A 532 -9.59 9.38 9.85
CA GLY A 532 -8.35 8.97 9.16
C GLY A 532 -7.98 9.82 7.93
N TYR A 533 -8.83 10.76 7.52
CA TYR A 533 -8.51 11.76 6.50
C TYR A 533 -7.96 13.03 7.17
N LYS A 534 -6.95 13.61 6.54
CA LYS A 534 -6.40 14.92 6.92
C LYS A 534 -6.52 15.89 5.76
N VAL A 535 -7.24 16.99 5.99
CA VAL A 535 -7.40 18.04 4.98
C VAL A 535 -6.65 19.28 5.45
N PRO A 536 -5.59 19.74 4.75
CA PRO A 536 -4.77 20.85 5.17
C PRO A 536 -5.29 22.22 4.68
N VAL A 537 -4.94 23.24 5.44
CA VAL A 537 -4.80 24.62 5.00
C VAL A 537 -3.36 25.08 5.21
N MET A 538 -2.87 25.96 4.36
CA MET A 538 -1.48 26.42 4.36
C MET A 538 -1.37 27.92 4.39
N PHE A 539 -0.32 28.38 5.02
CA PHE A 539 0.03 29.78 5.10
C PHE A 539 1.53 29.99 4.89
N ALA A 540 1.90 31.03 4.16
CA ALA A 540 3.29 31.45 4.03
C ALA A 540 3.43 32.99 4.06
N GLN A 541 4.57 33.45 4.57
CA GLN A 541 4.99 34.82 4.38
C GLN A 541 5.74 34.94 3.05
N ASN A 542 5.31 35.86 2.20
CA ASN A 542 5.90 36.13 0.90
C ASN A 542 5.93 37.64 0.67
N ASP A 543 7.13 38.20 0.51
CA ASP A 543 7.32 39.66 0.39
C ASP A 543 6.65 40.24 -0.87
N ASP A 544 6.42 39.41 -1.89
CA ASP A 544 5.78 39.79 -3.16
C ASP A 544 4.24 39.70 -3.12
N ALA A 545 3.68 39.07 -2.06
CA ALA A 545 2.24 38.90 -1.91
C ALA A 545 1.56 40.18 -1.35
N SER A 546 0.30 40.37 -1.71
CA SER A 546 -0.55 41.43 -1.15
C SER A 546 -1.18 41.00 0.19
N ALA A 547 -1.91 41.92 0.83
CA ALA A 547 -2.74 41.59 2.00
C ALA A 547 -4.12 41.04 1.61
N GLY A 548 -4.46 41.02 0.33
CA GLY A 548 -5.71 40.54 -0.23
C GLY A 548 -5.47 39.43 -1.24
N TYR A 549 -6.55 38.88 -1.78
CA TYR A 549 -6.48 37.82 -2.78
C TYR A 549 -5.63 38.22 -3.99
N ASP A 550 -4.63 37.40 -4.32
CA ASP A 550 -3.73 37.60 -5.46
C ASP A 550 -3.27 36.28 -6.09
N ILE A 551 -2.30 36.37 -7.02
CA ILE A 551 -1.79 35.19 -7.76
C ILE A 551 -1.10 34.15 -6.87
N TYR A 552 -0.67 34.51 -5.68
CA TYR A 552 -0.01 33.61 -4.75
C TYR A 552 -0.99 32.76 -3.91
N ASP A 553 -2.27 33.16 -3.87
CA ASP A 553 -3.32 32.49 -3.12
C ASP A 553 -3.95 31.37 -3.92
N ALA A 554 -4.22 30.21 -3.27
CA ALA A 554 -4.84 29.07 -3.91
C ALA A 554 -6.27 28.86 -3.40
N ASN A 555 -7.23 28.84 -4.34
CA ASN A 555 -8.64 28.60 -4.03
C ASN A 555 -8.86 27.22 -3.42
N LYS A 556 -9.82 27.11 -2.50
CA LYS A 556 -10.26 25.82 -1.97
C LYS A 556 -11.17 25.11 -2.98
N MET A 557 -10.80 23.90 -3.38
CA MET A 557 -11.68 22.95 -4.04
C MET A 557 -12.27 22.02 -2.99
N PHE A 558 -13.60 21.99 -2.87
CA PHE A 558 -14.30 21.14 -1.92
C PHE A 558 -14.59 19.77 -2.54
N GLY A 559 -14.54 18.72 -1.70
CA GLY A 559 -14.93 17.37 -2.07
C GLY A 559 -16.44 17.14 -1.94
N ASP A 560 -16.82 15.89 -1.69
CA ASP A 560 -18.22 15.45 -1.61
C ASP A 560 -18.89 15.73 -0.24
N GLY A 561 -18.15 16.29 0.71
CA GLY A 561 -18.63 16.62 2.05
C GLY A 561 -18.59 15.47 3.05
N SER A 562 -18.14 14.29 2.68
CA SER A 562 -18.04 13.14 3.60
C SER A 562 -17.02 13.34 4.72
N VAL A 563 -16.06 14.24 4.52
CA VAL A 563 -15.04 14.63 5.52
C VAL A 563 -15.22 16.10 5.90
N ALA A 564 -14.70 16.49 7.06
CA ALA A 564 -14.65 17.89 7.46
C ALA A 564 -13.55 18.62 6.68
N GLU A 565 -13.89 19.71 6.02
CA GLU A 565 -13.00 20.45 5.14
C GLU A 565 -12.72 21.85 5.67
N PRO A 566 -11.48 22.13 6.15
CA PRO A 566 -11.05 23.47 6.51
C PRO A 566 -10.76 24.30 5.27
N TYR A 567 -10.95 25.62 5.40
CA TYR A 567 -10.54 26.60 4.42
C TYR A 567 -10.25 27.96 5.08
N LEU A 568 -9.36 28.71 4.49
CA LEU A 568 -9.09 30.09 4.87
C LEU A 568 -10.02 31.03 4.12
N VAL A 569 -10.30 32.19 4.68
CA VAL A 569 -11.18 33.20 4.06
C VAL A 569 -10.40 34.49 3.86
N CYS A 570 -10.20 34.87 2.59
CA CYS A 570 -9.60 36.14 2.19
C CYS A 570 -10.57 36.91 1.26
N ASN A 571 -11.03 38.08 1.70
CA ASN A 571 -11.96 38.94 0.91
C ASN A 571 -13.21 38.19 0.40
N GLY A 572 -13.71 37.22 1.16
CA GLY A 572 -14.89 36.42 0.79
C GLY A 572 -14.57 35.25 -0.17
N ILE A 573 -13.32 34.99 -0.47
CA ILE A 573 -12.86 33.87 -1.29
C ILE A 573 -12.36 32.75 -0.37
N ASN A 574 -12.74 31.52 -0.65
CA ASN A 574 -12.33 30.35 0.09
C ASN A 574 -10.99 29.82 -0.45
N LEU A 575 -9.99 29.69 0.43
CA LEU A 575 -8.64 29.32 0.07
C LEU A 575 -8.19 28.05 0.78
N CYS A 576 -7.38 27.24 0.12
CA CYS A 576 -6.59 26.18 0.77
C CYS A 576 -5.17 26.65 1.13
N LYS A 577 -4.71 27.75 0.51
CA LYS A 577 -3.42 28.40 0.80
C LYS A 577 -3.55 29.91 0.71
N GLU A 578 -2.96 30.62 1.66
CA GLU A 578 -2.87 32.08 1.68
C GLU A 578 -1.42 32.51 1.86
N GLU A 579 -0.94 33.43 1.03
CA GLU A 579 0.37 34.04 1.16
C GLU A 579 0.25 35.55 1.39
N VAL A 580 0.98 36.08 2.35
CA VAL A 580 0.93 37.51 2.70
C VAL A 580 2.32 38.07 2.94
N SER A 581 2.50 39.36 2.69
CA SER A 581 3.77 40.05 2.96
C SER A 581 4.00 40.35 4.47
N SER A 582 2.95 40.24 5.28
CA SER A 582 3.04 40.51 6.72
C SER A 582 3.73 39.36 7.48
N THR A 583 4.64 39.71 8.40
CA THR A 583 5.24 38.74 9.30
C THR A 583 4.36 38.39 10.50
N ASN A 584 3.30 39.15 10.74
CA ASN A 584 2.29 38.91 11.76
C ASN A 584 0.93 38.92 11.08
N TYR A 585 0.29 37.77 11.08
CA TYR A 585 -0.96 37.60 10.34
C TYR A 585 -1.97 36.78 11.10
N MET A 586 -3.24 37.13 10.96
CA MET A 586 -4.38 36.38 11.50
C MET A 586 -5.26 35.91 10.35
N ALA A 587 -5.18 34.61 10.05
CA ALA A 587 -6.06 33.98 9.07
C ALA A 587 -7.38 33.55 9.72
N THR A 588 -8.52 33.81 9.05
CA THR A 588 -9.79 33.21 9.44
C THR A 588 -9.88 31.81 8.83
N MET A 589 -10.03 30.79 9.67
CA MET A 589 -10.19 29.42 9.24
C MET A 589 -11.63 28.97 9.53
N ASN A 590 -12.36 28.61 8.49
CA ASN A 590 -13.67 28.00 8.61
C ASN A 590 -13.58 26.48 8.38
N ILE A 591 -14.56 25.73 8.86
CA ILE A 591 -14.65 24.28 8.62
C ILE A 591 -16.05 23.97 8.13
N LYS A 592 -16.15 23.34 6.94
CA LYS A 592 -17.37 22.83 6.37
C LYS A 592 -17.51 21.34 6.65
N SER A 593 -18.69 20.88 7.07
CA SER A 593 -18.97 19.47 7.34
C SER A 593 -20.41 19.13 6.97
N SER A 594 -20.65 17.95 6.41
CA SER A 594 -22.00 17.45 6.11
C SER A 594 -22.77 16.96 7.34
N GLU A 595 -22.09 16.81 8.49
CA GLU A 595 -22.69 16.36 9.74
C GLU A 595 -21.96 16.95 10.95
N SER A 596 -22.62 16.93 12.11
CA SER A 596 -21.99 17.29 13.38
C SER A 596 -21.07 16.17 13.84
N ARG A 597 -19.80 16.48 14.13
CA ARG A 597 -18.77 15.49 14.50
C ARG A 597 -17.67 16.10 15.36
N SER A 598 -16.90 15.23 16.00
CA SER A 598 -15.64 15.61 16.63
C SER A 598 -14.53 15.63 15.58
N VAL A 599 -13.67 16.64 15.61
CA VAL A 599 -12.53 16.81 14.72
C VAL A 599 -11.27 17.09 15.52
N GLU A 600 -10.12 16.74 14.93
CA GLU A 600 -8.82 17.08 15.42
C GLU A 600 -8.20 18.15 14.52
N ILE A 601 -7.85 19.32 15.08
CA ILE A 601 -7.06 20.35 14.41
C ILE A 601 -5.62 20.10 14.75
N VAL A 602 -4.79 19.83 13.75
CA VAL A 602 -3.39 19.38 13.89
C VAL A 602 -2.46 20.41 13.29
N ALA A 603 -1.45 20.83 14.04
CA ALA A 603 -0.34 21.63 13.52
C ALA A 603 0.67 20.69 12.84
N ASP A 604 0.47 20.40 11.54
CA ASP A 604 1.32 19.43 10.82
C ASP A 604 2.73 19.93 10.54
N ASN A 605 2.88 21.24 10.34
CA ASN A 605 4.19 21.88 10.14
C ASN A 605 4.17 23.31 10.66
N VAL A 606 5.11 23.61 11.53
CA VAL A 606 5.39 24.97 12.02
C VAL A 606 6.89 25.21 11.84
N PRO A 607 7.33 25.82 10.72
CA PRO A 607 8.74 25.97 10.41
C PRO A 607 9.49 26.75 11.49
N GLU A 608 10.80 26.55 11.59
CA GLU A 608 11.66 27.29 12.50
C GLU A 608 11.51 28.81 12.26
N GLY A 609 11.34 29.56 13.32
CA GLY A 609 11.11 31.02 13.25
C GLY A 609 9.63 31.39 13.10
N TYR A 610 8.70 30.43 12.97
CA TYR A 610 7.28 30.70 13.06
C TYR A 610 6.71 30.35 14.43
N SER A 611 5.66 31.07 14.85
CA SER A 611 4.79 30.65 15.95
C SER A 611 3.35 30.61 15.47
N LEU A 612 2.60 29.62 15.95
CA LEU A 612 1.20 29.38 15.62
C LEU A 612 0.35 29.38 16.89
N THR A 613 -0.73 30.16 16.89
CA THR A 613 -1.77 30.07 17.92
C THR A 613 -3.14 29.88 17.27
N LEU A 614 -3.84 28.82 17.66
CA LEU A 614 -5.22 28.56 17.29
C LEU A 614 -6.15 29.29 18.27
N LEU A 615 -7.12 30.01 17.72
CA LEU A 615 -8.21 30.61 18.48
C LEU A 615 -9.49 29.83 18.18
N ASP A 616 -10.17 29.35 19.22
CA ASP A 616 -11.55 28.81 19.16
C ASP A 616 -12.45 29.74 19.99
N GLY A 617 -13.07 30.71 19.34
CA GLY A 617 -13.77 31.79 20.02
C GLY A 617 -12.86 32.60 20.94
N ALA A 618 -13.03 32.50 22.25
CA ALA A 618 -12.21 33.18 23.25
C ALA A 618 -11.06 32.32 23.80
N LEU A 619 -10.97 31.05 23.40
CA LEU A 619 -9.90 30.15 23.82
C LEU A 619 -8.68 30.34 22.92
N GLU A 620 -7.51 30.52 23.55
CA GLU A 620 -6.22 30.61 22.89
C GLU A 620 -5.43 29.33 23.13
N VAL A 621 -4.93 28.68 22.07
CA VAL A 621 -4.13 27.45 22.13
C VAL A 621 -2.86 27.68 21.34
N GLU A 622 -1.71 27.81 22.04
CA GLU A 622 -0.42 27.77 21.35
C GLU A 622 -0.17 26.39 20.79
N MET A 623 0.26 26.30 19.54
CA MET A 623 0.48 25.04 18.85
C MET A 623 1.89 24.96 18.27
N SER A 624 2.59 23.91 18.66
CA SER A 624 3.85 23.49 18.07
C SER A 624 3.62 22.39 17.05
N GLU A 625 4.59 22.10 16.20
CA GLU A 625 4.51 21.00 15.25
C GLU A 625 4.16 19.68 15.96
N GLY A 626 3.13 19.01 15.47
CA GLY A 626 2.58 17.75 16.00
C GLY A 626 1.49 17.92 17.07
N ASP A 627 1.24 19.15 17.56
CA ASP A 627 0.17 19.38 18.55
C ASP A 627 -1.22 19.20 17.93
N VAL A 628 -2.13 18.65 18.73
CA VAL A 628 -3.51 18.31 18.35
C VAL A 628 -4.50 19.01 19.28
N TYR A 629 -5.45 19.73 18.70
CA TYR A 629 -6.59 20.31 19.40
C TYR A 629 -7.88 19.62 18.97
N THR A 630 -8.57 18.95 19.89
CA THR A 630 -9.84 18.23 19.62
C THR A 630 -11.02 19.10 19.99
N THR A 631 -12.01 19.20 19.09
CA THR A 631 -13.24 19.96 19.31
C THR A 631 -14.39 19.40 18.49
N ASP A 632 -15.63 19.74 18.90
CA ASP A 632 -16.83 19.37 18.16
C ASP A 632 -17.22 20.50 17.19
N ILE A 633 -17.62 20.12 15.98
CA ILE A 633 -18.19 21.01 14.97
C ILE A 633 -19.62 20.62 14.66
N THR A 634 -20.40 21.58 14.14
CA THR A 634 -21.77 21.34 13.72
C THR A 634 -21.87 21.07 12.23
N GLU A 635 -22.95 20.41 11.80
CA GLU A 635 -23.33 20.31 10.40
C GLU A 635 -23.39 21.69 9.75
N GLY A 636 -22.95 21.80 8.49
CA GLY A 636 -22.87 23.04 7.73
C GLY A 636 -21.50 23.74 7.87
N GLU A 637 -21.53 25.05 7.82
CA GLU A 637 -20.35 25.91 7.91
C GLU A 637 -20.13 26.38 9.35
N ASN A 638 -18.97 26.08 9.91
CA ASN A 638 -18.51 26.61 11.18
C ASN A 638 -17.70 27.89 10.90
N ALA A 639 -18.43 28.90 10.46
CA ALA A 639 -17.85 30.18 10.01
C ALA A 639 -17.40 31.04 11.19
N ASP A 640 -16.30 31.79 11.00
CA ASP A 640 -15.71 32.78 11.92
C ASP A 640 -15.37 32.28 13.32
N ARG A 641 -15.46 30.97 13.56
CA ARG A 641 -15.17 30.36 14.86
C ARG A 641 -13.68 30.23 15.12
N PHE A 642 -12.95 29.76 14.12
CA PHE A 642 -11.50 29.49 14.26
C PHE A 642 -10.69 30.57 13.59
N LYS A 643 -9.60 30.96 14.26
CA LYS A 643 -8.59 31.85 13.66
C LYS A 643 -7.20 31.30 13.94
N LEU A 644 -6.31 31.46 12.96
CA LEU A 644 -4.90 31.08 13.06
C LEU A 644 -4.08 32.33 13.17
N LEU A 645 -3.43 32.54 14.31
CA LEU A 645 -2.48 33.60 14.47
C LEU A 645 -1.09 33.08 14.17
N ILE A 646 -0.47 33.66 13.16
CA ILE A 646 0.82 33.22 12.63
C ILE A 646 1.80 34.36 12.71
N ASN A 647 2.97 34.12 13.31
CA ASN A 647 4.03 35.11 13.39
C ASN A 647 5.33 34.50 12.89
N LYS A 648 6.01 35.19 11.99
CA LYS A 648 7.37 34.88 11.59
C LYS A 648 8.33 35.79 12.34
N ASN A 649 9.07 35.24 13.29
CA ASN A 649 10.08 35.97 14.03
C ASN A 649 11.32 36.13 13.15
N ASN A 650 11.64 37.32 12.74
CA ASN A 650 12.97 37.61 12.19
C ASN A 650 13.99 37.40 13.32
N VAL A 651 14.72 36.29 13.30
CA VAL A 651 15.74 35.98 14.32
C VAL A 651 16.91 36.92 14.14
N SER A 652 16.84 38.05 14.81
CA SER A 652 18.01 38.76 15.26
C SER A 652 18.31 38.30 16.69
N ILE A 653 19.48 37.70 16.88
CA ILE A 653 19.95 37.25 18.18
C ILE A 653 20.17 38.51 19.05
N ALA A 654 19.13 38.97 19.72
CA ALA A 654 19.22 39.76 20.96
C ALA A 654 17.81 39.98 21.52
N ASP A 655 17.66 39.60 22.76
CA ASP A 655 16.61 39.88 23.75
C ASP A 655 15.60 38.74 24.01
N VAL A 656 16.10 37.81 24.79
CA VAL A 656 15.29 37.09 25.75
C VAL A 656 15.15 37.96 27.00
N ALA A 657 14.05 38.67 27.11
CA ALA A 657 13.48 39.10 28.36
C ALA A 657 11.97 39.01 28.25
N GLN A 658 11.43 37.93 28.78
CA GLN A 658 9.99 37.76 28.98
C GLN A 658 9.49 38.83 29.96
N THR A 659 8.82 39.83 29.41
CA THR A 659 7.75 40.53 30.11
C THR A 659 6.48 40.23 29.35
N GLU A 660 5.40 39.85 30.06
CA GLU A 660 4.04 39.65 29.49
C GLU A 660 3.58 40.95 28.78
N SER A 661 4.10 41.23 27.59
CA SER A 661 3.76 42.43 26.84
C SER A 661 2.53 42.14 25.98
N VAL A 662 1.57 43.04 26.06
CA VAL A 662 0.41 43.07 25.17
C VAL A 662 0.90 43.21 23.74
N ARG A 663 0.40 42.34 22.86
CA ARG A 663 0.76 42.27 21.46
C ARG A 663 -0.49 42.52 20.60
N VAL A 664 -0.35 43.37 19.59
CA VAL A 664 -1.45 43.70 18.66
C VAL A 664 -1.16 43.09 17.30
N VAL A 665 -2.11 42.37 16.77
CA VAL A 665 -2.08 41.88 15.40
C VAL A 665 -3.18 42.57 14.61
N ASN A 666 -2.84 43.07 13.43
CA ASN A 666 -3.71 43.77 12.54
C ASN A 666 -3.80 43.01 11.20
N ASN A 667 -4.98 42.55 10.83
CA ASN A 667 -5.30 42.05 9.53
C ASN A 667 -6.36 42.96 8.92
N ASN A 668 -5.93 44.01 8.24
CA ASN A 668 -6.75 45.04 7.64
C ASN A 668 -7.78 45.61 8.61
N ARG A 669 -9.01 45.12 8.63
CA ARG A 669 -10.10 45.57 9.51
C ARG A 669 -10.27 44.73 10.76
N SER A 670 -9.68 43.55 10.84
CA SER A 670 -9.77 42.66 11.99
C SER A 670 -8.54 42.79 12.88
N ILE A 671 -8.74 43.08 14.15
CA ILE A 671 -7.71 43.34 15.13
C ILE A 671 -7.77 42.29 16.24
N ALA A 672 -6.61 41.74 16.61
CA ALA A 672 -6.51 40.82 17.74
C ALA A 672 -5.46 41.33 18.75
N ILE A 673 -5.78 41.26 20.06
CA ILE A 673 -4.97 41.67 21.17
C ILE A 673 -4.58 40.45 22.00
N TYR A 674 -3.29 40.23 22.14
CA TYR A 674 -2.71 39.09 22.87
C TYR A 674 -1.91 39.52 24.09
N GLY A 675 -1.81 38.63 25.08
CA GLY A 675 -1.21 38.89 26.33
C GLY A 675 -2.03 39.85 27.21
N GLY A 676 -1.58 40.08 28.42
CA GLY A 676 -2.30 40.88 29.41
C GLY A 676 -3.51 40.13 30.02
N LYS A 677 -3.98 40.60 31.20
CA LYS A 677 -5.12 39.94 31.91
C LYS A 677 -6.45 40.66 31.72
N ASN A 678 -6.44 42.00 31.64
CA ASN A 678 -7.64 42.83 31.52
C ASN A 678 -7.39 43.94 30.53
N VAL A 679 -7.48 43.61 29.24
CA VAL A 679 -7.19 44.56 28.17
C VAL A 679 -8.41 45.43 27.83
N ARG A 680 -8.14 46.71 27.59
CA ARG A 680 -9.09 47.67 27.02
C ARG A 680 -8.36 48.37 25.86
N THR A 681 -9.00 48.35 24.68
CA THR A 681 -8.43 48.91 23.46
C THR A 681 -9.19 50.15 23.04
N GLU A 682 -8.45 51.22 22.76
CA GLU A 682 -8.98 52.46 22.19
C GLU A 682 -8.28 52.70 20.84
N VAL A 683 -9.06 53.07 19.80
CA VAL A 683 -8.54 53.35 18.45
C VAL A 683 -8.67 54.85 18.18
N TYR A 684 -7.60 55.47 17.74
CA TYR A 684 -7.52 56.91 17.47
C TYR A 684 -7.16 57.13 15.99
N ASN A 685 -7.82 58.08 15.35
CA ASN A 685 -7.46 58.52 14.00
C ASN A 685 -6.21 59.43 14.02
N ALA A 686 -5.73 59.86 12.84
CA ALA A 686 -4.55 60.73 12.69
C ALA A 686 -4.68 62.10 13.35
N LEU A 687 -5.90 62.55 13.66
CA LEU A 687 -6.19 63.80 14.37
C LEU A 687 -6.25 63.61 15.90
N GLY A 688 -6.00 62.38 16.40
CA GLY A 688 -6.05 62.08 17.83
C GLY A 688 -7.49 61.91 18.37
N GLN A 689 -8.51 61.81 17.52
CA GLN A 689 -9.88 61.57 17.95
C GLN A 689 -10.12 60.07 18.14
N LYS A 690 -10.72 59.66 19.27
CA LYS A 690 -11.09 58.29 19.49
C LYS A 690 -12.26 57.91 18.62
N VAL A 691 -12.08 56.88 17.77
CA VAL A 691 -13.06 56.40 16.79
C VAL A 691 -13.67 55.04 17.16
N TYR A 692 -13.00 54.28 18.03
CA TYR A 692 -13.50 52.95 18.48
C TYR A 692 -12.93 52.63 19.86
N GLU A 693 -13.66 51.80 20.60
CA GLU A 693 -13.24 51.36 21.94
C GLU A 693 -13.91 50.01 22.24
N THR A 694 -13.13 49.01 22.73
CA THR A 694 -13.61 47.72 23.13
C THR A 694 -12.79 47.10 24.25
N SER A 695 -13.37 46.14 24.96
CA SER A 695 -12.64 45.23 25.84
C SER A 695 -12.51 43.83 25.24
N ASP A 696 -13.05 43.64 24.06
CA ASP A 696 -12.91 42.37 23.32
C ASP A 696 -11.48 42.22 22.82
N ARG A 697 -10.96 41.02 22.87
CA ARG A 697 -9.60 40.72 22.41
C ARG A 697 -9.50 40.62 20.88
N VAL A 698 -10.62 40.25 20.23
CA VAL A 698 -10.73 40.20 18.78
C VAL A 698 -11.93 41.06 18.38
N PHE A 699 -11.71 42.00 17.46
CA PHE A 699 -12.77 42.93 17.01
C PHE A 699 -12.49 43.46 15.62
N ASP A 700 -13.55 43.84 14.92
CA ASP A 700 -13.48 44.38 13.57
C ASP A 700 -13.73 45.89 13.52
N LEU A 701 -12.97 46.56 12.66
CA LEU A 701 -13.08 48.01 12.39
C LEU A 701 -13.91 48.30 11.11
N ASN A 702 -14.95 47.50 10.84
CA ASN A 702 -15.76 47.59 9.62
C ASN A 702 -16.47 48.93 9.48
N ASN A 703 -16.74 49.62 10.56
CA ASN A 703 -17.39 50.93 10.58
C ASN A 703 -16.41 52.13 10.64
N VAL A 704 -15.12 51.86 10.50
CA VAL A 704 -14.08 52.87 10.54
C VAL A 704 -13.59 53.12 9.11
N ALA A 705 -13.41 54.39 8.73
CA ALA A 705 -12.97 54.77 7.38
C ALA A 705 -11.53 54.28 7.13
N SER A 706 -11.18 53.99 5.87
CA SER A 706 -9.81 53.59 5.49
C SER A 706 -8.83 54.69 5.87
N GLY A 707 -7.68 54.32 6.44
CA GLY A 707 -6.68 55.26 6.88
C GLY A 707 -5.72 54.72 7.96
N ALA A 708 -4.80 55.53 8.41
CA ALA A 708 -3.87 55.21 9.46
C ALA A 708 -4.45 55.54 10.87
N TYR A 709 -4.35 54.60 11.79
CA TYR A 709 -4.87 54.71 13.13
C TYR A 709 -3.82 54.31 14.16
N VAL A 710 -4.01 54.74 15.41
CA VAL A 710 -3.21 54.32 16.54
C VAL A 710 -4.12 53.59 17.51
N LEU A 711 -3.79 52.34 17.78
CA LEU A 711 -4.38 51.56 18.86
C LEU A 711 -3.62 51.88 20.15
N ARG A 712 -4.38 52.08 21.22
CA ARG A 712 -3.90 52.17 22.57
C ARG A 712 -4.51 51.05 23.39
N VAL A 713 -3.67 50.09 23.78
CA VAL A 713 -4.11 48.92 24.56
C VAL A 713 -3.64 49.09 26.00
N GLN A 714 -4.60 49.17 26.91
CA GLN A 714 -4.34 49.28 28.33
C GLN A 714 -4.59 47.94 29.03
N ASP A 715 -3.59 47.43 29.75
CA ASP A 715 -3.69 46.29 30.64
C ASP A 715 -3.30 46.73 32.06
N GLY A 716 -4.32 46.95 32.89
CA GLY A 716 -4.13 47.50 34.23
C GLY A 716 -3.45 48.88 34.18
N LYS A 717 -2.21 48.94 34.64
CA LYS A 717 -1.42 50.17 34.66
C LYS A 717 -0.50 50.35 33.42
N THR A 718 -0.33 49.29 32.63
CA THR A 718 0.54 49.31 31.45
C THR A 718 -0.25 49.75 30.23
N VAL A 719 0.33 50.59 29.39
CA VAL A 719 -0.25 51.07 28.14
C VAL A 719 0.70 50.78 27.00
N ASN A 720 0.25 50.02 26.05
CA ASN A 720 0.94 49.74 24.79
C ASN A 720 0.25 50.50 23.65
N SER A 721 1.00 50.93 22.65
CA SER A 721 0.46 51.61 21.48
C SER A 721 1.00 50.92 20.21
N ALA A 722 0.11 50.69 19.24
CA ALA A 722 0.43 50.12 17.91
C ALA A 722 -0.15 51.04 16.83
N LYS A 723 0.61 51.21 15.75
CA LYS A 723 0.10 51.86 14.53
C LYS A 723 -0.50 50.79 13.64
N ILE A 724 -1.71 51.02 13.14
CA ILE A 724 -2.39 50.15 12.18
C ILE A 724 -2.82 50.93 10.95
N VAL A 725 -3.00 50.24 9.84
CA VAL A 725 -3.63 50.76 8.61
C VAL A 725 -4.90 49.96 8.41
N VAL A 726 -6.00 50.64 8.16
CA VAL A 726 -7.31 50.10 7.79
C VAL A 726 -7.53 50.43 6.34
N GLU A 727 -7.67 49.49 5.45
CA GLU A 727 -7.86 49.63 4.01
C GLU A 727 -9.34 49.57 3.62
#